data_637a69c44c51c56d62c46431dcfd1249
#
_entry.id   637a69c44c51c56d62c46431dcfd1249
#
_cell.length_a   1.000
_cell.length_b   1.000
_cell.length_c   1.000
_cell.angle_alpha   90.00
_cell.angle_beta   90.00
_cell.angle_gamma   90.00
#
_symmetry.space_group_name_H-M   'P 1'
#
loop_
_entity.id
_entity.type
_entity.pdbx_description
1 polymer ?
#
loop_
_entity_poly.entity_id
_entity_poly.type
_entity_poly.pdbx_seq_one_letter_code
_entity_poly.pdbx_strand_id
1 'polypeptide(L)'
;MPAWLERLSQAFLNRQGRARPWVSIAILLFLTEAVYLRPSFLAGGGSLLGMDYFALHIHRIAFAQEALFGPAHFLPAWYPRELLGSPFLANLQNFPWIPTRLILLFFDPLAAYAVGVAVAAALAALFTYLYCRRAGLSEIGAVTAGWTFACAGFFASRVMAGHLPLLEAYPALPLLLWLADRAMAPDRSRYAARDLAMLALAAASVAAAGHPQLPAYSLATAALYIIPRGGGWRRLKVLLAMALGVGTTLVLWWPMFLLIQRSTRMLELAAPSNDVVMPLRRLAALILPGIDGWPDVMELTHQRLFEGYLNSAYFWDTCSYVGLLPVAVLMVLLFRSVLRKRLPRMPWAFLTLLGSGALLFSLRLTQPLRDLVPGTFFRSPARLLYLFTFAAAVALGFAVTAFLNSHILKPRARQLLVTFCLLFHLADLGGFARQFVRTVHWPAFGTAAFDGVLAGEIKGGRIAADDPLAGYDDAGGFDSILLANPYRAILGVAGEPPDFNEQQLDGSSLPIPALQMAGVRFVITEAERPDLQLVSTSGTDRLYRVSNPVPRAAFFAMDQALFLPRQKLLDAFLAQPRRDKLLLPAESRAYLSRSPSAGPGGNHEIPTAVTYSRPSSDEIRLHTAAGQAGFVHMLESWDPGWSAQVDSKPGLVAIANGFSMAVPVEAGEHAIRLRYQTAGRTVGWILSIISAGLLALLIRAERVTQDAASP
;
A
#
# COMPACT_ATOMS: atom_id res chain seq x y z
N MET A 1 -12.94 48.81 23.78
CA MET A 1 -12.72 47.35 23.74
C MET A 1 -11.59 47.03 24.73
N PRO A 2 -11.66 46.01 25.58
CA PRO A 2 -10.55 45.67 26.47
C PRO A 2 -9.27 45.40 25.70
N ALA A 3 -8.10 45.83 26.23
CA ALA A 3 -6.81 45.73 25.54
C ALA A 3 -6.42 44.28 25.13
N TRP A 4 -6.91 43.27 25.84
CA TRP A 4 -6.72 41.88 25.48
C TRP A 4 -7.52 41.45 24.24
N LEU A 5 -8.75 41.98 24.04
CA LEU A 5 -9.56 41.77 22.84
C LEU A 5 -8.94 42.45 21.61
N GLU A 6 -8.31 43.60 21.79
CA GLU A 6 -7.52 44.25 20.72
C GLU A 6 -6.30 43.45 20.32
N ARG A 7 -5.53 42.93 21.28
CA ARG A 7 -4.40 42.04 21.03
C ARG A 7 -4.82 40.74 20.34
N LEU A 8 -5.93 40.13 20.77
CA LEU A 8 -6.53 38.96 20.08
C LEU A 8 -6.94 39.33 18.65
N SER A 9 -7.65 40.42 18.47
CA SER A 9 -8.04 40.88 17.14
C SER A 9 -6.83 41.12 16.22
N GLN A 10 -5.76 41.74 16.72
CA GLN A 10 -4.51 41.94 15.98
C GLN A 10 -3.75 40.62 15.71
N ALA A 11 -3.89 39.62 16.55
CA ALA A 11 -3.31 38.29 16.33
C ALA A 11 -4.08 37.52 15.22
N PHE A 12 -5.40 37.60 15.20
CA PHE A 12 -6.26 36.82 14.28
C PHE A 12 -6.61 37.55 12.97
N LEU A 13 -6.61 38.89 12.98
CA LEU A 13 -6.94 39.68 11.80
C LEU A 13 -5.72 40.46 11.29
N ASN A 14 -5.68 40.69 9.98
CA ASN A 14 -4.72 41.60 9.37
C ASN A 14 -5.21 43.07 9.51
N ARG A 15 -4.36 44.04 9.07
CA ARG A 15 -4.70 45.47 9.12
C ARG A 15 -5.99 45.85 8.36
N GLN A 16 -6.50 44.96 7.49
CA GLN A 16 -7.74 45.11 6.72
C GLN A 16 -8.94 44.41 7.35
N GLY A 17 -8.80 43.92 8.60
CA GLY A 17 -9.84 43.18 9.30
C GLY A 17 -10.15 41.77 8.73
N ARG A 18 -9.26 41.24 7.86
CA ARG A 18 -9.38 39.88 7.29
C ARG A 18 -8.62 38.89 8.13
N ALA A 19 -9.14 37.65 8.23
CA ALA A 19 -8.43 36.57 8.90
C ALA A 19 -7.04 36.36 8.30
N ARG A 20 -6.04 36.19 9.16
CA ARG A 20 -4.70 35.84 8.71
C ARG A 20 -4.71 34.40 8.18
N PRO A 21 -3.93 34.06 7.14
CA PRO A 21 -3.94 32.71 6.54
C PRO A 21 -3.73 31.58 7.54
N TRP A 22 -2.91 31.78 8.57
CA TRP A 22 -2.66 30.75 9.58
C TRP A 22 -3.93 30.44 10.42
N VAL A 23 -4.81 31.42 10.63
CA VAL A 23 -6.09 31.22 11.33
C VAL A 23 -7.00 30.32 10.49
N SER A 24 -7.10 30.60 9.18
CA SER A 24 -7.87 29.79 8.25
C SER A 24 -7.33 28.34 8.22
N ILE A 25 -6.02 28.17 8.20
CA ILE A 25 -5.37 26.85 8.26
C ILE A 25 -5.67 26.16 9.58
N ALA A 26 -5.53 26.84 10.71
CA ALA A 26 -5.80 26.26 12.03
C ALA A 26 -7.28 25.79 12.15
N ILE A 27 -8.23 26.60 11.69
CA ILE A 27 -9.65 26.23 11.67
C ILE A 27 -9.88 25.03 10.76
N LEU A 28 -9.28 25.01 9.57
CA LEU A 28 -9.39 23.93 8.60
C LEU A 28 -8.88 22.61 9.20
N LEU A 29 -7.69 22.62 9.80
CA LEU A 29 -7.10 21.44 10.43
C LEU A 29 -7.94 20.97 11.61
N PHE A 30 -8.36 21.89 12.48
CA PHE A 30 -9.22 21.56 13.62
C PHE A 30 -10.54 20.89 13.17
N LEU A 31 -11.22 21.45 12.17
CA LEU A 31 -12.47 20.87 11.65
C LEU A 31 -12.26 19.50 10.99
N THR A 32 -11.12 19.31 10.36
CA THR A 32 -10.77 18.03 9.74
C THR A 32 -10.48 16.97 10.80
N GLU A 33 -9.64 17.32 11.79
CA GLU A 33 -9.27 16.38 12.86
C GLU A 33 -10.44 16.07 13.81
N ALA A 34 -11.39 16.99 13.98
CA ALA A 34 -12.63 16.72 14.71
C ALA A 34 -13.46 15.57 14.10
N VAL A 35 -13.28 15.26 12.82
CA VAL A 35 -13.90 14.10 12.18
C VAL A 35 -13.13 12.81 12.46
N TYR A 36 -11.80 12.80 12.30
CA TYR A 36 -10.98 11.58 12.24
C TYR A 36 -10.27 11.23 13.55
N LEU A 37 -9.79 12.23 14.29
CA LEU A 37 -8.99 11.99 15.49
C LEU A 37 -9.86 11.94 16.73
N ARG A 38 -9.66 10.89 17.54
CA ARG A 38 -10.21 10.78 18.91
C ARG A 38 -9.06 10.66 19.89
N PRO A 39 -9.08 11.43 21.00
CA PRO A 39 -8.03 11.32 22.01
C PRO A 39 -7.83 9.89 22.55
N SER A 40 -8.92 9.09 22.61
CA SER A 40 -8.88 7.68 23.03
C SER A 40 -7.95 6.80 22.17
N PHE A 41 -7.79 7.11 20.89
CA PHE A 41 -6.88 6.35 20.01
C PHE A 41 -5.40 6.48 20.39
N LEU A 42 -5.04 7.60 20.99
CA LEU A 42 -3.66 7.88 21.44
C LEU A 42 -3.42 7.45 22.89
N ALA A 43 -4.48 7.34 23.69
CA ALA A 43 -4.42 7.01 25.11
C ALA A 43 -4.60 5.52 25.43
N GLY A 44 -4.65 4.65 24.40
CA GLY A 44 -4.83 3.21 24.60
C GLY A 44 -6.27 2.79 24.95
N GLY A 45 -7.25 3.69 24.85
CA GLY A 45 -8.67 3.42 25.13
C GLY A 45 -9.45 2.80 23.96
N GLY A 46 -8.74 2.29 22.94
CA GLY A 46 -9.28 1.68 21.73
C GLY A 46 -8.48 2.08 20.50
N SER A 47 -8.60 1.32 19.44
CA SER A 47 -7.93 1.57 18.16
C SER A 47 -8.92 2.01 17.11
N LEU A 48 -8.45 2.77 16.10
CA LEU A 48 -9.25 3.07 14.93
C LEU A 48 -9.37 1.81 14.07
N LEU A 49 -10.59 1.41 13.73
CA LEU A 49 -10.85 0.26 12.87
C LEU A 49 -10.32 0.53 11.45
N GLY A 50 -9.54 -0.40 10.95
CA GLY A 50 -9.07 -0.47 9.57
C GLY A 50 -8.86 -1.92 9.17
N MET A 51 -9.70 -2.45 8.27
CA MET A 51 -9.70 -3.89 7.94
C MET A 51 -8.33 -4.34 7.42
N ASP A 52 -7.89 -3.82 6.28
CA ASP A 52 -6.58 -4.15 5.70
C ASP A 52 -5.41 -3.70 6.60
N TYR A 53 -5.65 -2.70 7.45
CA TYR A 53 -4.62 -2.29 8.40
C TYR A 53 -4.31 -3.40 9.40
N PHE A 54 -5.34 -4.00 9.98
CA PHE A 54 -5.17 -5.09 10.94
C PHE A 54 -4.74 -6.39 10.27
N ALA A 55 -5.24 -6.68 9.07
CA ALA A 55 -4.87 -7.89 8.34
C ALA A 55 -3.42 -7.85 7.79
N LEU A 56 -2.90 -6.66 7.43
CA LEU A 56 -1.62 -6.53 6.73
C LEU A 56 -0.67 -5.51 7.37
N HIS A 57 -1.07 -4.23 7.42
CA HIS A 57 -0.12 -3.13 7.64
C HIS A 57 0.42 -3.09 9.07
N ILE A 58 -0.38 -3.45 10.07
CA ILE A 58 0.04 -3.48 11.48
C ILE A 58 1.23 -4.44 11.68
N HIS A 59 1.19 -5.62 11.06
CA HIS A 59 2.25 -6.63 11.14
C HIS A 59 3.54 -6.14 10.48
N ARG A 60 3.42 -5.42 9.35
CA ARG A 60 4.56 -4.83 8.61
C ARG A 60 5.22 -3.70 9.39
N ILE A 61 4.41 -2.84 10.03
CA ILE A 61 4.90 -1.75 10.88
C ILE A 61 5.61 -2.32 12.11
N ALA A 62 4.99 -3.27 12.81
CA ALA A 62 5.57 -3.89 13.99
C ALA A 62 6.89 -4.61 13.65
N PHE A 63 6.94 -5.35 12.54
CA PHE A 63 8.16 -6.00 12.08
C PHE A 63 9.28 -5.00 11.74
N ALA A 64 8.93 -3.89 11.08
CA ALA A 64 9.90 -2.84 10.79
C ALA A 64 10.41 -2.16 12.07
N GLN A 65 9.54 -1.93 13.05
CA GLN A 65 9.93 -1.40 14.37
C GLN A 65 10.88 -2.35 15.10
N GLU A 66 10.55 -3.64 15.17
CA GLU A 66 11.38 -4.66 15.79
C GLU A 66 12.78 -4.73 15.14
N ALA A 67 12.85 -4.71 13.81
CA ALA A 67 14.12 -4.76 13.09
C ALA A 67 14.96 -3.49 13.25
N LEU A 68 14.34 -2.30 13.24
CA LEU A 68 15.03 -1.02 13.31
C LEU A 68 15.40 -0.61 14.75
N PHE A 69 14.50 -0.84 15.71
CA PHE A 69 14.67 -0.38 17.10
C PHE A 69 15.02 -1.51 18.07
N GLY A 70 14.92 -2.77 17.64
CA GLY A 70 15.37 -3.93 18.38
C GLY A 70 16.91 -4.06 18.40
N PRO A 71 17.46 -5.07 19.06
CA PRO A 71 18.91 -5.20 19.26
C PRO A 71 19.75 -5.28 17.97
N ALA A 72 19.15 -5.70 16.87
CA ALA A 72 19.85 -5.91 15.60
C ALA A 72 20.08 -4.63 14.78
N HIS A 73 19.28 -3.57 14.97
CA HIS A 73 19.37 -2.26 14.32
C HIS A 73 19.61 -2.32 12.81
N PHE A 74 18.85 -3.10 12.05
CA PHE A 74 19.03 -3.22 10.61
C PHE A 74 17.73 -2.99 9.85
N LEU A 75 17.84 -2.66 8.56
CA LEU A 75 16.73 -2.50 7.64
C LEU A 75 16.42 -3.87 6.99
N PRO A 76 15.31 -4.54 7.35
CA PRO A 76 15.04 -5.90 6.90
C PRO A 76 14.71 -5.93 5.41
N ALA A 77 15.37 -6.79 4.65
CA ALA A 77 15.11 -7.00 3.23
C ALA A 77 14.15 -8.16 2.96
N TRP A 78 14.09 -9.13 3.87
CA TRP A 78 13.26 -10.34 3.81
C TRP A 78 12.23 -10.36 4.94
N TYR A 79 11.01 -10.82 4.66
CA TYR A 79 9.92 -11.02 5.61
C TYR A 79 9.62 -12.52 5.75
N PRO A 80 10.03 -13.17 6.84
CA PRO A 80 9.83 -14.61 7.00
C PRO A 80 8.45 -15.01 7.53
N ARG A 81 7.66 -14.03 8.01
CA ARG A 81 6.44 -14.23 8.82
C ARG A 81 5.18 -14.44 7.98
N GLU A 82 5.31 -14.77 6.70
CA GLU A 82 4.16 -14.94 5.81
C GLU A 82 4.49 -15.98 4.75
N LEU A 83 3.57 -16.92 4.52
CA LEU A 83 3.77 -18.02 3.58
C LEU A 83 5.08 -18.76 3.89
N LEU A 84 5.98 -18.83 2.93
CA LEU A 84 7.32 -19.37 3.10
C LEU A 84 8.39 -18.28 3.08
N GLY A 85 8.01 -17.04 3.40
CA GLY A 85 8.84 -15.85 3.33
C GLY A 85 8.70 -15.07 2.00
N SER A 86 8.86 -13.76 2.07
CA SER A 86 8.70 -12.83 0.93
C SER A 86 9.68 -11.66 0.97
N PRO A 87 9.99 -11.03 -0.19
CA PRO A 87 10.84 -9.83 -0.26
C PRO A 87 10.18 -8.61 0.42
N PHE A 88 10.70 -8.16 1.57
CA PHE A 88 10.12 -7.06 2.34
C PHE A 88 10.32 -5.69 1.69
N LEU A 89 11.58 -5.32 1.40
CA LEU A 89 11.90 -4.00 0.84
C LEU A 89 11.49 -3.82 -0.62
N ALA A 90 11.32 -4.93 -1.37
CA ALA A 90 10.87 -4.85 -2.75
C ALA A 90 9.38 -4.51 -2.86
N ASN A 91 8.60 -4.77 -1.84
CA ASN A 91 7.19 -4.41 -1.81
C ASN A 91 7.00 -3.03 -1.16
N LEU A 92 6.67 -2.03 -1.97
CA LEU A 92 6.49 -0.64 -1.53
C LEU A 92 5.40 -0.47 -0.48
N GLN A 93 4.47 -1.41 -0.34
CA GLN A 93 3.42 -1.36 0.68
C GLN A 93 3.93 -1.73 2.07
N ASN A 94 5.03 -2.47 2.16
CA ASN A 94 5.54 -3.01 3.42
C ASN A 94 6.33 -1.98 4.23
N PHE A 95 7.18 -1.18 3.59
CA PHE A 95 8.08 -0.26 4.29
C PHE A 95 7.70 1.21 4.09
N PRO A 96 7.86 2.03 5.13
CA PRO A 96 7.49 3.45 5.08
C PRO A 96 8.54 4.29 4.34
N TRP A 97 8.40 4.40 3.02
CA TRP A 97 9.31 5.20 2.18
C TRP A 97 8.97 6.69 2.10
N ILE A 98 7.83 7.11 2.65
CA ILE A 98 7.43 8.52 2.69
C ILE A 98 7.52 9.08 4.11
N PRO A 99 7.82 10.39 4.26
CA PRO A 99 7.99 10.99 5.58
C PRO A 99 6.81 10.80 6.52
N THR A 100 5.58 10.82 5.99
CA THR A 100 4.36 10.62 6.76
C THR A 100 4.29 9.23 7.39
N ARG A 101 4.68 8.19 6.66
CA ARG A 101 4.71 6.82 7.17
C ARG A 101 5.90 6.57 8.11
N LEU A 102 7.05 7.22 7.89
CA LEU A 102 8.18 7.14 8.82
C LEU A 102 7.79 7.57 10.24
N ILE A 103 6.90 8.55 10.37
CA ILE A 103 6.39 9.00 11.67
C ILE A 103 5.68 7.85 12.40
N LEU A 104 5.00 6.96 11.68
CA LEU A 104 4.23 5.84 12.27
C LEU A 104 5.12 4.84 13.02
N LEU A 105 6.41 4.76 12.68
CA LEU A 105 7.37 3.90 13.36
C LEU A 105 7.63 4.32 14.83
N PHE A 106 7.24 5.53 15.23
CA PHE A 106 7.43 6.05 16.59
C PHE A 106 6.17 5.91 17.46
N PHE A 107 5.11 5.30 16.94
CA PHE A 107 3.85 5.07 17.65
C PHE A 107 3.63 3.58 17.86
N ASP A 108 2.89 3.24 18.92
CA ASP A 108 2.37 1.88 19.07
C ASP A 108 1.61 1.47 17.79
N PRO A 109 1.79 0.25 17.28
CA PRO A 109 1.15 -0.20 16.04
C PRO A 109 -0.37 -0.01 16.02
N LEU A 110 -1.05 -0.16 17.17
CA LEU A 110 -2.49 0.07 17.28
C LEU A 110 -2.87 1.56 17.16
N ALA A 111 -2.01 2.48 17.63
CA ALA A 111 -2.22 3.92 17.53
C ALA A 111 -1.75 4.48 16.17
N ALA A 112 -0.76 3.84 15.54
CA ALA A 112 -0.13 4.31 14.31
C ALA A 112 -1.14 4.56 13.19
N TYR A 113 -2.18 3.72 13.07
CA TYR A 113 -3.22 3.89 12.05
C TYR A 113 -3.98 5.20 12.20
N ALA A 114 -4.44 5.51 13.42
CA ALA A 114 -5.16 6.76 13.70
C ALA A 114 -4.29 7.98 13.38
N VAL A 115 -3.00 7.94 13.72
CA VAL A 115 -2.03 8.98 13.38
C VAL A 115 -1.86 9.11 11.87
N GLY A 116 -1.74 8.00 11.15
CA GLY A 116 -1.62 7.97 9.68
C GLY A 116 -2.83 8.59 8.99
N VAL A 117 -4.03 8.24 9.42
CA VAL A 117 -5.29 8.81 8.92
C VAL A 117 -5.36 10.32 9.19
N ALA A 118 -5.07 10.76 10.41
CA ALA A 118 -5.07 12.16 10.79
C ALA A 118 -4.08 12.97 9.93
N VAL A 119 -2.85 12.53 9.83
CA VAL A 119 -1.83 13.19 8.98
C VAL A 119 -2.26 13.26 7.51
N ALA A 120 -2.79 12.18 6.95
CA ALA A 120 -3.25 12.15 5.57
C ALA A 120 -4.43 13.12 5.32
N ALA A 121 -5.41 13.15 6.23
CA ALA A 121 -6.55 14.06 6.17
C ALA A 121 -6.11 15.53 6.28
N ALA A 122 -5.24 15.84 7.25
CA ALA A 122 -4.68 17.18 7.44
C ALA A 122 -3.94 17.68 6.19
N LEU A 123 -3.09 16.82 5.59
CA LEU A 123 -2.35 17.17 4.37
C LEU A 123 -3.27 17.32 3.16
N ALA A 124 -4.31 16.49 3.01
CA ALA A 124 -5.29 16.61 1.95
C ALA A 124 -6.04 17.95 2.04
N ALA A 125 -6.48 18.32 3.24
CA ALA A 125 -7.13 19.60 3.52
C ALA A 125 -6.19 20.78 3.22
N LEU A 126 -4.97 20.75 3.76
CA LEU A 126 -3.98 21.80 3.64
C LEU A 126 -3.55 22.04 2.20
N PHE A 127 -3.18 20.99 1.47
CA PHE A 127 -2.71 21.15 0.09
C PHE A 127 -3.83 21.58 -0.85
N THR A 128 -5.07 21.14 -0.62
CA THR A 128 -6.23 21.65 -1.36
C THR A 128 -6.47 23.11 -1.07
N TYR A 129 -6.40 23.54 0.19
CA TYR A 129 -6.48 24.95 0.57
C TYR A 129 -5.39 25.76 -0.14
N LEU A 130 -4.13 25.34 -0.10
CA LEU A 130 -3.00 26.05 -0.74
C LEU A 130 -3.19 26.17 -2.26
N TYR A 131 -3.64 25.09 -2.92
CA TYR A 131 -3.98 25.11 -4.33
C TYR A 131 -5.10 26.10 -4.62
N CYS A 132 -6.20 26.06 -3.87
CA CYS A 132 -7.34 26.96 -4.04
C CYS A 132 -6.97 28.42 -3.79
N ARG A 133 -6.16 28.72 -2.77
CA ARG A 133 -5.65 30.08 -2.53
C ARG A 133 -4.81 30.58 -3.70
N ARG A 134 -3.96 29.72 -4.26
CA ARG A 134 -3.16 30.02 -5.44
C ARG A 134 -4.03 30.21 -6.69
N ALA A 135 -5.12 29.47 -6.83
CA ALA A 135 -6.12 29.61 -7.89
C ALA A 135 -7.03 30.83 -7.73
N GLY A 136 -6.84 31.66 -6.69
CA GLY A 136 -7.54 32.90 -6.47
C GLY A 136 -8.88 32.82 -5.71
N LEU A 137 -9.14 31.68 -5.02
CA LEU A 137 -10.32 31.55 -4.19
C LEU A 137 -10.18 32.38 -2.90
N SER A 138 -11.34 32.82 -2.35
CA SER A 138 -11.40 33.47 -1.04
C SER A 138 -10.95 32.51 0.07
N GLU A 139 -10.62 33.05 1.25
CA GLU A 139 -10.25 32.22 2.43
C GLU A 139 -11.35 31.19 2.72
N ILE A 140 -12.61 31.63 2.80
CA ILE A 140 -13.76 30.76 3.08
C ILE A 140 -13.90 29.68 2.00
N GLY A 141 -13.80 30.08 0.71
CA GLY A 141 -13.90 29.13 -0.40
C GLY A 141 -12.78 28.10 -0.38
N ALA A 142 -11.54 28.50 -0.05
CA ALA A 142 -10.40 27.60 0.02
C ALA A 142 -10.50 26.63 1.23
N VAL A 143 -10.94 27.12 2.42
CA VAL A 143 -11.22 26.28 3.59
C VAL A 143 -12.32 25.28 3.27
N THR A 144 -13.40 25.72 2.64
CA THR A 144 -14.51 24.84 2.24
C THR A 144 -14.03 23.73 1.31
N ALA A 145 -13.26 24.07 0.26
CA ALA A 145 -12.73 23.06 -0.66
C ALA A 145 -11.79 22.07 0.03
N GLY A 146 -10.87 22.56 0.88
CA GLY A 146 -9.93 21.71 1.63
C GLY A 146 -10.63 20.72 2.53
N TRP A 147 -11.60 21.21 3.31
CA TRP A 147 -12.38 20.36 4.21
C TRP A 147 -13.26 19.34 3.45
N THR A 148 -13.95 19.80 2.39
CA THR A 148 -14.77 18.92 1.55
C THR A 148 -13.94 17.78 0.97
N PHE A 149 -12.76 18.07 0.43
CA PHE A 149 -11.88 17.03 -0.13
C PHE A 149 -11.41 16.06 0.93
N ALA A 150 -10.98 16.54 2.09
CA ALA A 150 -10.49 15.68 3.18
C ALA A 150 -11.60 14.79 3.79
N CYS A 151 -12.85 15.27 3.85
CA CYS A 151 -13.97 14.53 4.43
C CYS A 151 -14.83 13.78 3.41
N ALA A 152 -14.48 13.82 2.11
CA ALA A 152 -15.24 13.15 1.07
C ALA A 152 -15.28 11.63 1.23
N GLY A 153 -16.34 11.03 0.73
CA GLY A 153 -16.60 9.59 0.85
C GLY A 153 -15.50 8.71 0.31
N PHE A 154 -14.78 9.16 -0.72
CA PHE A 154 -13.62 8.43 -1.23
C PHE A 154 -12.51 8.25 -0.19
N PHE A 155 -12.24 9.27 0.63
CA PHE A 155 -11.30 9.17 1.74
C PHE A 155 -11.91 8.45 2.93
N ALA A 156 -13.09 8.92 3.38
CA ALA A 156 -13.72 8.44 4.61
C ALA A 156 -14.01 6.92 4.60
N SER A 157 -14.55 6.38 3.49
CA SER A 157 -14.83 4.95 3.40
C SER A 157 -13.57 4.10 3.48
N ARG A 158 -12.44 4.59 2.95
CA ARG A 158 -11.15 3.88 3.01
C ARG A 158 -10.51 3.90 4.39
N VAL A 159 -10.92 4.80 5.28
CA VAL A 159 -10.50 4.74 6.68
C VAL A 159 -10.98 3.42 7.30
N MET A 160 -12.25 3.06 7.13
CA MET A 160 -12.76 1.79 7.65
C MET A 160 -12.17 0.58 6.91
N ALA A 161 -11.98 0.68 5.58
CA ALA A 161 -11.34 -0.37 4.81
C ALA A 161 -9.87 -0.62 5.19
N GLY A 162 -9.20 0.32 5.85
CA GLY A 162 -7.81 0.15 6.28
C GLY A 162 -6.76 0.38 5.19
N HIS A 163 -7.12 1.03 4.08
CA HIS A 163 -6.27 1.22 2.91
C HIS A 163 -5.19 2.29 3.15
N LEU A 164 -4.32 2.09 4.14
CA LEU A 164 -3.32 3.07 4.57
C LEU A 164 -2.49 3.65 3.40
N PRO A 165 -1.91 2.87 2.45
CA PRO A 165 -1.15 3.43 1.34
C PRO A 165 -1.97 4.33 0.40
N LEU A 166 -3.26 4.06 0.24
CA LEU A 166 -4.17 4.89 -0.55
C LEU A 166 -4.47 6.22 0.16
N LEU A 167 -4.69 6.17 1.49
CA LEU A 167 -4.92 7.35 2.31
C LEU A 167 -3.69 8.28 2.29
N GLU A 168 -2.49 7.72 2.42
CA GLU A 168 -1.23 8.48 2.36
C GLU A 168 -0.96 9.10 0.98
N ALA A 169 -1.41 8.44 -0.10
CA ALA A 169 -1.32 8.96 -1.46
C ALA A 169 -2.39 10.02 -1.78
N TYR A 170 -3.46 10.11 -0.98
CA TYR A 170 -4.60 10.99 -1.27
C TYR A 170 -4.24 12.49 -1.37
N PRO A 171 -3.34 13.07 -0.55
CA PRO A 171 -2.90 14.45 -0.65
C PRO A 171 -2.08 14.77 -1.91
N ALA A 172 -1.67 13.77 -2.70
CA ALA A 172 -0.73 13.93 -3.81
C ALA A 172 -1.23 14.88 -4.90
N LEU A 173 -2.49 14.77 -5.30
CA LEU A 173 -3.04 15.58 -6.40
C LEU A 173 -3.01 17.08 -6.09
N PRO A 174 -3.62 17.56 -4.99
CA PRO A 174 -3.57 19.00 -4.69
C PRO A 174 -2.14 19.51 -4.45
N LEU A 175 -1.25 18.70 -3.85
CA LEU A 175 0.17 19.05 -3.67
C LEU A 175 0.85 19.29 -5.02
N LEU A 176 0.75 18.32 -5.93
CA LEU A 176 1.38 18.42 -7.26
C LEU A 176 0.82 19.59 -8.08
N LEU A 177 -0.51 19.78 -8.08
CA LEU A 177 -1.13 20.91 -8.79
C LEU A 177 -0.71 22.26 -8.21
N TRP A 178 -0.63 22.39 -6.89
CA TRP A 178 -0.14 23.59 -6.23
C TRP A 178 1.30 23.92 -6.60
N LEU A 179 2.20 22.92 -6.55
CA LEU A 179 3.61 23.11 -6.87
C LEU A 179 3.83 23.32 -8.38
N ALA A 180 3.09 22.61 -9.23
CA ALA A 180 3.11 22.83 -10.68
C ALA A 180 2.70 24.24 -11.05
N ASP A 181 1.63 24.77 -10.44
CA ASP A 181 1.20 26.15 -10.66
C ASP A 181 2.26 27.17 -10.23
N ARG A 182 2.92 26.94 -9.10
CA ARG A 182 4.05 27.77 -8.63
C ARG A 182 5.22 27.72 -9.60
N ALA A 183 5.60 26.52 -10.04
CA ALA A 183 6.72 26.33 -10.95
C ALA A 183 6.45 26.93 -12.34
N MET A 184 5.21 26.99 -12.78
CA MET A 184 4.81 27.59 -14.05
C MET A 184 4.60 29.12 -14.01
N ALA A 185 4.49 29.72 -12.84
CA ALA A 185 4.10 31.11 -12.67
C ALA A 185 5.22 32.11 -13.05
N PRO A 186 4.97 33.07 -13.96
CA PRO A 186 5.98 34.04 -14.37
C PRO A 186 6.43 35.00 -13.24
N ASP A 187 5.51 35.35 -12.33
CA ASP A 187 5.75 36.20 -11.17
C ASP A 187 6.71 35.56 -10.15
N ARG A 188 7.03 34.30 -10.32
CA ARG A 188 7.91 33.52 -9.44
C ARG A 188 9.26 33.16 -10.07
N SER A 189 9.64 33.80 -11.17
CA SER A 189 10.90 33.50 -11.87
C SER A 189 12.11 33.48 -10.94
N ARG A 190 12.23 34.42 -9.99
CA ARG A 190 13.28 34.48 -8.98
C ARG A 190 13.31 33.31 -7.98
N TYR A 191 12.29 32.44 -7.98
CA TYR A 191 12.20 31.25 -7.15
C TYR A 191 12.13 29.98 -7.98
N ALA A 192 12.36 30.03 -9.29
CA ALA A 192 12.12 28.93 -10.21
C ALA A 192 12.94 27.67 -9.84
N ALA A 193 14.23 27.80 -9.51
CA ALA A 193 15.06 26.67 -9.10
C ALA A 193 14.52 25.98 -7.83
N ARG A 194 14.06 26.77 -6.85
CA ARG A 194 13.45 26.22 -5.63
C ARG A 194 12.12 25.54 -5.92
N ASP A 195 11.27 26.15 -6.75
CA ASP A 195 9.94 25.62 -7.07
C ASP A 195 10.06 24.33 -7.92
N LEU A 196 11.07 24.22 -8.81
CA LEU A 196 11.42 22.98 -9.50
C LEU A 196 11.89 21.88 -8.52
N ALA A 197 12.77 22.23 -7.58
CA ALA A 197 13.26 21.28 -6.58
C ALA A 197 12.11 20.75 -5.68
N MET A 198 11.22 21.64 -5.24
CA MET A 198 10.05 21.26 -4.43
C MET A 198 9.09 20.37 -5.21
N LEU A 199 8.85 20.64 -6.49
CA LEU A 199 8.00 19.79 -7.34
C LEU A 199 8.64 18.42 -7.56
N ALA A 200 9.94 18.36 -7.82
CA ALA A 200 10.66 17.11 -7.98
C ALA A 200 10.62 16.26 -6.70
N LEU A 201 10.84 16.88 -5.52
CA LEU A 201 10.75 16.21 -4.24
C LEU A 201 9.33 15.70 -3.96
N ALA A 202 8.31 16.49 -4.26
CA ALA A 202 6.92 16.07 -4.13
C ALA A 202 6.60 14.91 -5.08
N ALA A 203 7.06 14.96 -6.34
CA ALA A 203 6.87 13.86 -7.30
C ALA A 203 7.56 12.57 -6.84
N ALA A 204 8.77 12.68 -6.26
CA ALA A 204 9.46 11.55 -5.64
C ALA A 204 8.67 10.97 -4.46
N SER A 205 8.23 11.82 -3.53
CA SER A 205 7.44 11.39 -2.36
C SER A 205 6.13 10.73 -2.76
N VAL A 206 5.44 11.30 -3.76
CA VAL A 206 4.20 10.74 -4.32
C VAL A 206 4.47 9.37 -4.97
N ALA A 207 5.53 9.24 -5.77
CA ALA A 207 5.88 7.97 -6.38
C ALA A 207 6.25 6.90 -5.34
N ALA A 208 6.80 7.28 -4.21
CA ALA A 208 7.18 6.38 -3.11
C ALA A 208 6.02 6.00 -2.16
N ALA A 209 4.79 6.47 -2.40
CA ALA A 209 3.67 6.32 -1.46
C ALA A 209 3.10 4.90 -1.31
N GLY A 210 3.73 3.88 -1.85
CA GLY A 210 3.39 2.47 -1.62
C GLY A 210 2.26 1.92 -2.50
N HIS A 211 1.24 2.69 -2.83
CA HIS A 211 0.18 2.28 -3.75
C HIS A 211 0.37 2.95 -5.13
N PRO A 212 0.44 2.20 -6.25
CA PRO A 212 0.83 2.78 -7.54
C PRO A 212 -0.26 3.64 -8.19
N GLN A 213 -1.53 3.38 -7.96
CA GLN A 213 -2.65 3.88 -8.77
C GLN A 213 -2.94 5.38 -8.53
N LEU A 214 -3.12 5.83 -7.27
CA LEU A 214 -3.36 7.23 -6.96
C LEU A 214 -2.15 8.13 -7.30
N PRO A 215 -0.90 7.74 -6.99
CA PRO A 215 0.29 8.42 -7.48
C PRO A 215 0.30 8.59 -9.00
N ALA A 216 0.04 7.53 -9.76
CA ALA A 216 0.01 7.59 -11.22
C ALA A 216 -1.06 8.56 -11.73
N TYR A 217 -2.28 8.52 -11.18
CA TYR A 217 -3.34 9.46 -11.53
C TYR A 217 -2.95 10.91 -11.20
N SER A 218 -2.34 11.13 -10.04
CA SER A 218 -1.91 12.46 -9.60
C SER A 218 -0.81 13.04 -10.48
N LEU A 219 0.21 12.24 -10.80
CA LEU A 219 1.32 12.63 -11.68
C LEU A 219 0.84 12.88 -13.11
N ALA A 220 0.01 11.99 -13.66
CA ALA A 220 -0.57 12.16 -14.99
C ALA A 220 -1.46 13.43 -15.05
N THR A 221 -2.29 13.65 -14.03
CA THR A 221 -3.13 14.85 -13.93
C THR A 221 -2.30 16.13 -13.84
N ALA A 222 -1.21 16.12 -13.06
CA ALA A 222 -0.29 17.25 -12.97
C ALA A 222 0.40 17.53 -14.32
N ALA A 223 0.82 16.50 -15.04
CA ALA A 223 1.38 16.64 -16.38
C ALA A 223 0.35 17.23 -17.37
N LEU A 224 -0.87 16.70 -17.38
CA LEU A 224 -1.97 17.24 -18.20
C LEU A 224 -2.34 18.69 -17.83
N TYR A 225 -2.17 19.07 -16.57
CA TYR A 225 -2.37 20.43 -16.11
C TYR A 225 -1.27 21.39 -16.61
N ILE A 226 -0.04 20.92 -16.75
CA ILE A 226 1.12 21.70 -17.20
C ILE A 226 1.12 21.85 -18.73
N ILE A 227 0.80 20.82 -19.50
CA ILE A 227 0.91 20.75 -20.95
C ILE A 227 0.22 21.92 -21.69
N PRO A 228 -1.05 22.28 -21.39
CA PRO A 228 -1.75 23.36 -22.08
C PRO A 228 -1.31 24.77 -21.65
N ARG A 229 -0.50 24.88 -20.60
CA ARG A 229 -0.01 26.18 -20.13
C ARG A 229 1.15 26.66 -20.98
N GLY A 230 1.12 27.93 -21.40
CA GLY A 230 2.18 28.55 -22.19
C GLY A 230 3.54 28.52 -21.50
N GLY A 231 4.62 28.86 -22.22
CA GLY A 231 5.93 29.04 -21.61
C GLY A 231 7.08 28.22 -22.18
N GLY A 232 6.91 27.55 -23.34
CA GLY A 232 8.01 26.90 -24.06
C GLY A 232 8.95 26.04 -23.19
N TRP A 233 10.19 26.48 -23.06
CA TRP A 233 11.24 25.80 -22.28
C TRP A 233 10.89 25.66 -20.78
N ARG A 234 10.15 26.59 -20.20
CA ARG A 234 9.75 26.48 -18.79
C ARG A 234 8.87 25.27 -18.56
N ARG A 235 7.89 25.04 -19.44
CA ARG A 235 7.03 23.85 -19.39
C ARG A 235 7.85 22.54 -19.44
N LEU A 236 8.81 22.49 -20.36
CA LEU A 236 9.68 21.31 -20.47
C LEU A 236 10.51 21.10 -19.19
N LYS A 237 11.11 22.16 -18.63
CA LYS A 237 11.86 22.07 -17.36
C LYS A 237 10.99 21.58 -16.20
N VAL A 238 9.74 22.04 -16.10
CA VAL A 238 8.80 21.64 -15.03
C VAL A 238 8.41 20.16 -15.19
N LEU A 239 8.10 19.70 -16.42
CA LEU A 239 7.83 18.29 -16.68
C LEU A 239 9.04 17.40 -16.42
N LEU A 240 10.23 17.87 -16.84
CA LEU A 240 11.48 17.14 -16.64
C LEU A 240 11.85 17.06 -15.15
N ALA A 241 11.67 18.13 -14.37
CA ALA A 241 11.89 18.12 -12.93
C ALA A 241 10.96 17.11 -12.23
N MET A 242 9.70 17.04 -12.63
CA MET A 242 8.75 16.05 -12.11
C MET A 242 9.16 14.62 -12.49
N ALA A 243 9.54 14.38 -13.75
CA ALA A 243 9.97 13.06 -14.22
C ALA A 243 11.27 12.60 -13.55
N LEU A 244 12.27 13.49 -13.42
CA LEU A 244 13.52 13.19 -12.73
C LEU A 244 13.30 12.98 -11.22
N GLY A 245 12.36 13.72 -10.60
CA GLY A 245 11.94 13.45 -9.23
C GLY A 245 11.43 12.02 -9.07
N VAL A 246 10.52 11.56 -9.93
CA VAL A 246 10.08 10.14 -9.97
C VAL A 246 11.28 9.22 -10.22
N GLY A 247 12.19 9.57 -11.13
CA GLY A 247 13.39 8.81 -11.44
C GLY A 247 14.29 8.56 -10.22
N THR A 248 14.33 9.49 -9.25
CA THR A 248 15.10 9.29 -8.00
C THR A 248 14.56 8.14 -7.14
N THR A 249 13.35 7.66 -7.39
CA THR A 249 12.72 6.55 -6.66
C THR A 249 12.88 5.18 -7.35
N LEU A 250 13.67 5.09 -8.43
CA LEU A 250 13.87 3.83 -9.14
C LEU A 250 14.59 2.77 -8.29
N VAL A 251 15.32 3.18 -7.25
CA VAL A 251 15.86 2.28 -6.21
C VAL A 251 14.76 1.46 -5.52
N LEU A 252 13.53 1.97 -5.48
CA LEU A 252 12.35 1.32 -4.92
C LEU A 252 11.55 0.58 -6.01
N TRP A 253 11.33 1.24 -7.14
CA TRP A 253 10.47 0.73 -8.21
C TRP A 253 11.12 -0.39 -9.02
N TRP A 254 12.44 -0.40 -9.20
CA TRP A 254 13.11 -1.47 -9.95
C TRP A 254 13.01 -2.83 -9.24
N PRO A 255 13.31 -2.95 -7.93
CA PRO A 255 13.04 -4.18 -7.18
C PRO A 255 11.56 -4.57 -7.19
N MET A 256 10.64 -3.61 -7.03
CA MET A 256 9.20 -3.85 -7.08
C MET A 256 8.76 -4.43 -8.42
N PHE A 257 9.25 -3.87 -9.54
CA PHE A 257 8.98 -4.38 -10.87
C PHE A 257 9.44 -5.83 -11.04
N LEU A 258 10.64 -6.16 -10.56
CA LEU A 258 11.15 -7.53 -10.58
C LEU A 258 10.34 -8.47 -9.68
N LEU A 259 9.85 -7.99 -8.54
CA LEU A 259 8.97 -8.76 -7.66
C LEU A 259 7.62 -9.05 -8.34
N ILE A 260 6.99 -8.03 -8.92
CA ILE A 260 5.71 -8.18 -9.63
C ILE A 260 5.78 -9.29 -10.69
N GLN A 261 6.88 -9.37 -11.46
CA GLN A 261 7.06 -10.40 -12.48
C GLN A 261 7.04 -11.84 -11.95
N ARG A 262 7.28 -12.04 -10.66
CA ARG A 262 7.30 -13.35 -9.97
C ARG A 262 6.11 -13.54 -9.03
N SER A 263 5.21 -12.59 -9.00
CA SER A 263 4.07 -12.56 -8.06
C SER A 263 2.77 -13.05 -8.72
N THR A 264 1.79 -13.32 -7.87
CA THR A 264 0.41 -13.60 -8.26
C THR A 264 -0.18 -12.48 -9.13
N ARG A 265 0.33 -11.25 -9.00
CA ARG A 265 -0.11 -10.09 -9.78
C ARG A 265 0.04 -10.28 -11.29
N MET A 266 1.10 -10.93 -11.75
CA MET A 266 1.27 -11.23 -13.19
C MET A 266 0.26 -12.28 -13.69
N LEU A 267 -0.10 -13.22 -12.84
CA LEU A 267 -1.10 -14.25 -13.17
C LEU A 267 -2.51 -13.64 -13.20
N GLU A 268 -2.81 -12.74 -12.27
CA GLU A 268 -4.05 -11.96 -12.23
C GLU A 268 -4.23 -11.08 -13.49
N LEU A 269 -3.15 -10.45 -13.98
CA LEU A 269 -3.19 -9.64 -15.21
C LEU A 269 -3.47 -10.48 -16.46
N ALA A 270 -3.17 -11.77 -16.44
CA ALA A 270 -3.46 -12.70 -17.53
C ALA A 270 -4.88 -13.30 -17.45
N ALA A 271 -5.56 -13.16 -16.33
CA ALA A 271 -6.93 -13.62 -16.13
C ALA A 271 -7.96 -12.59 -16.63
N PRO A 272 -9.20 -13.00 -17.01
CA PRO A 272 -10.28 -12.06 -17.28
C PRO A 272 -10.49 -11.15 -16.09
N SER A 273 -10.40 -9.83 -16.29
CA SER A 273 -10.42 -8.87 -15.21
C SER A 273 -11.79 -8.80 -14.53
N ASN A 274 -11.81 -9.02 -13.22
CA ASN A 274 -12.90 -8.59 -12.34
C ASN A 274 -12.72 -7.12 -11.99
N ASP A 275 -12.73 -6.24 -13.00
CA ASP A 275 -12.55 -4.81 -12.81
C ASP A 275 -13.63 -4.23 -11.89
N VAL A 276 -13.22 -3.60 -10.80
CA VAL A 276 -14.13 -2.84 -9.94
C VAL A 276 -14.53 -1.55 -10.66
N VAL A 277 -15.66 -1.61 -11.32
CA VAL A 277 -16.27 -0.51 -12.07
C VAL A 277 -17.53 -0.01 -11.38
N MET A 278 -17.83 1.28 -11.50
CA MET A 278 -19.03 1.85 -10.91
C MET A 278 -20.26 1.53 -11.79
N PRO A 279 -21.26 0.79 -11.28
CA PRO A 279 -22.53 0.61 -11.98
C PRO A 279 -23.24 1.96 -12.14
N LEU A 280 -23.98 2.14 -13.24
CA LEU A 280 -24.69 3.40 -13.53
C LEU A 280 -25.67 3.78 -12.41
N ARG A 281 -26.37 2.81 -11.81
CA ARG A 281 -27.28 3.04 -10.67
C ARG A 281 -26.60 3.71 -9.48
N ARG A 282 -25.28 3.51 -9.30
CA ARG A 282 -24.47 4.10 -8.22
C ARG A 282 -24.30 5.62 -8.37
N LEU A 283 -24.64 6.21 -9.50
CA LEU A 283 -24.74 7.68 -9.60
C LEU A 283 -25.75 8.25 -8.60
N ALA A 284 -26.80 7.50 -8.25
CA ALA A 284 -27.71 7.90 -7.19
C ALA A 284 -27.06 8.00 -5.81
N ALA A 285 -25.96 7.26 -5.56
CA ALA A 285 -25.20 7.34 -4.30
C ALA A 285 -24.46 8.69 -4.12
N LEU A 286 -24.34 9.51 -5.17
CA LEU A 286 -23.89 10.90 -5.05
C LEU A 286 -24.88 11.78 -4.26
N ILE A 287 -26.15 11.38 -4.19
CA ILE A 287 -27.23 12.08 -3.47
C ILE A 287 -27.67 11.27 -2.24
N LEU A 288 -27.79 9.94 -2.41
CA LEU A 288 -28.23 8.99 -1.38
C LEU A 288 -27.13 7.96 -1.16
N PRO A 289 -26.09 8.27 -0.36
CA PRO A 289 -24.90 7.44 -0.25
C PRO A 289 -25.15 6.02 0.27
N GLY A 290 -26.24 5.81 1.03
CA GLY A 290 -26.67 4.50 1.54
C GLY A 290 -27.67 3.75 0.65
N ILE A 291 -27.87 4.14 -0.64
CA ILE A 291 -28.89 3.55 -1.52
C ILE A 291 -28.74 2.03 -1.73
N ASP A 292 -27.51 1.52 -1.67
CA ASP A 292 -27.20 0.08 -1.78
C ASP A 292 -26.86 -0.55 -0.42
N GLY A 293 -27.24 0.10 0.69
CA GLY A 293 -26.89 -0.32 2.07
C GLY A 293 -25.61 0.33 2.58
N TRP A 294 -25.28 0.02 3.82
CA TRP A 294 -24.08 0.47 4.52
C TRP A 294 -23.22 -0.74 4.83
N PRO A 295 -21.88 -0.60 4.82
CA PRO A 295 -21.03 -1.66 5.32
C PRO A 295 -21.34 -1.86 6.82
N ASP A 296 -21.82 -3.05 7.16
CA ASP A 296 -22.11 -3.38 8.56
C ASP A 296 -20.82 -3.82 9.25
N VAL A 297 -20.57 -3.19 10.41
CA VAL A 297 -19.34 -3.41 11.19
C VAL A 297 -19.48 -4.62 12.11
N MET A 298 -20.69 -5.02 12.43
CA MET A 298 -20.94 -6.12 13.37
C MET A 298 -20.69 -7.50 12.77
N GLU A 299 -20.65 -7.61 11.43
CA GLU A 299 -20.32 -8.86 10.73
C GLU A 299 -18.83 -8.98 10.36
N LEU A 300 -17.97 -8.06 10.82
CA LEU A 300 -16.52 -8.05 10.52
C LEU A 300 -15.76 -9.27 11.04
N THR A 301 -16.30 -9.98 12.02
CA THR A 301 -15.70 -11.20 12.58
C THR A 301 -15.99 -12.46 11.80
N HIS A 302 -16.92 -12.44 10.84
CA HIS A 302 -17.32 -13.64 10.09
C HIS A 302 -17.59 -13.30 8.63
N GLN A 303 -16.63 -13.30 7.75
CA GLN A 303 -16.70 -13.39 6.26
C GLN A 303 -17.95 -12.85 5.51
N ARG A 304 -19.03 -12.44 6.20
CA ARG A 304 -20.33 -12.04 5.65
C ARG A 304 -20.47 -10.55 5.32
N LEU A 305 -19.44 -9.75 5.52
CA LEU A 305 -19.43 -8.31 5.19
C LEU A 305 -19.85 -7.97 3.76
N PHE A 306 -19.88 -8.95 2.90
CA PHE A 306 -20.03 -8.77 1.47
C PHE A 306 -21.34 -9.32 0.89
N GLU A 307 -22.12 -10.09 1.63
CA GLU A 307 -23.32 -10.73 1.06
C GLU A 307 -24.40 -9.74 0.59
N GLY A 308 -24.56 -8.59 1.25
CA GLY A 308 -25.46 -7.51 0.81
C GLY A 308 -24.89 -6.61 -0.30
N TYR A 309 -23.57 -6.58 -0.47
CA TYR A 309 -22.83 -5.76 -1.44
C TYR A 309 -22.38 -6.56 -2.67
N LEU A 310 -22.53 -7.85 -2.66
CA LEU A 310 -21.85 -8.83 -3.50
C LEU A 310 -22.17 -8.80 -4.99
N ASN A 311 -23.06 -7.95 -5.45
CA ASN A 311 -23.35 -7.96 -6.88
C ASN A 311 -22.76 -6.82 -7.70
N SER A 312 -21.94 -5.89 -7.13
CA SER A 312 -21.48 -4.77 -7.96
C SER A 312 -20.36 -3.92 -7.47
N ALA A 313 -19.26 -4.32 -6.97
CA ALA A 313 -18.13 -3.45 -6.63
C ALA A 313 -18.03 -3.10 -5.13
N TYR A 314 -16.83 -3.22 -4.63
CA TYR A 314 -16.48 -2.84 -3.27
C TYR A 314 -16.99 -1.44 -2.92
N PHE A 315 -17.68 -1.30 -1.82
CA PHE A 315 -18.28 -0.03 -1.39
C PHE A 315 -17.27 1.13 -1.40
N TRP A 316 -16.12 0.93 -0.79
CA TRP A 316 -15.07 1.96 -0.69
C TRP A 316 -14.48 2.37 -2.03
N ASP A 317 -14.42 1.49 -3.04
CA ASP A 317 -13.91 1.86 -4.35
C ASP A 317 -14.90 2.71 -5.16
N THR A 318 -16.19 2.52 -4.93
CA THR A 318 -17.25 3.27 -5.62
C THR A 318 -17.82 4.42 -4.80
N CYS A 319 -17.47 4.55 -3.53
CA CYS A 319 -17.93 5.63 -2.67
C CYS A 319 -17.28 6.96 -3.09
N SER A 320 -18.09 7.89 -3.58
CA SER A 320 -17.65 9.21 -4.04
C SER A 320 -18.55 10.34 -3.53
N TYR A 321 -19.24 10.11 -2.41
CA TYR A 321 -20.08 11.12 -1.79
C TYR A 321 -19.26 12.35 -1.38
N VAL A 322 -19.67 13.52 -1.83
CA VAL A 322 -18.98 14.79 -1.56
C VAL A 322 -19.88 15.77 -0.79
N GLY A 323 -21.03 15.30 -0.33
CA GLY A 323 -22.10 16.12 0.26
C GLY A 323 -23.09 16.64 -0.78
N LEU A 324 -24.29 16.96 -0.31
CA LEU A 324 -25.38 17.45 -1.19
C LEU A 324 -25.07 18.81 -1.82
N LEU A 325 -24.39 19.69 -1.09
CA LEU A 325 -24.09 21.05 -1.57
C LEU A 325 -23.15 21.07 -2.80
N PRO A 326 -22.03 20.32 -2.84
CA PRO A 326 -21.21 20.22 -4.06
C PRO A 326 -21.97 19.61 -5.23
N VAL A 327 -22.81 18.62 -5.00
CA VAL A 327 -23.64 18.01 -6.07
C VAL A 327 -24.60 19.03 -6.66
N ALA A 328 -25.31 19.81 -5.82
CA ALA A 328 -26.18 20.89 -6.27
C ALA A 328 -25.41 21.96 -7.08
N VAL A 329 -24.21 22.33 -6.63
CA VAL A 329 -23.34 23.27 -7.36
C VAL A 329 -22.95 22.71 -8.73
N LEU A 330 -22.52 21.44 -8.79
CA LEU A 330 -22.14 20.78 -10.05
C LEU A 330 -23.31 20.73 -11.03
N MET A 331 -24.52 20.40 -10.55
CA MET A 331 -25.75 20.41 -11.37
C MET A 331 -26.04 21.81 -11.96
N VAL A 332 -25.94 22.86 -11.12
CA VAL A 332 -26.13 24.23 -11.58
C VAL A 332 -25.08 24.66 -12.61
N LEU A 333 -23.80 24.29 -12.38
CA LEU A 333 -22.71 24.59 -13.32
C LEU A 333 -22.89 23.87 -14.65
N LEU A 334 -23.28 22.60 -14.62
CA LEU A 334 -23.58 21.79 -15.81
C LEU A 334 -24.73 22.39 -16.60
N PHE A 335 -25.85 22.70 -15.94
CA PHE A 335 -27.03 23.31 -16.57
C PHE A 335 -26.68 24.65 -17.23
N ARG A 336 -25.93 25.50 -16.53
CA ARG A 336 -25.49 26.81 -17.11
C ARG A 336 -24.53 26.63 -18.29
N SER A 337 -23.67 25.62 -18.27
CA SER A 337 -22.72 25.32 -19.36
C SER A 337 -23.48 24.89 -20.62
N VAL A 338 -24.47 24.00 -20.45
CA VAL A 338 -25.35 23.57 -21.55
C VAL A 338 -26.12 24.73 -22.16
N LEU A 339 -26.76 25.54 -21.31
CA LEU A 339 -27.54 26.69 -21.80
C LEU A 339 -26.70 27.75 -22.52
N ARG A 340 -25.48 28.02 -22.04
CA ARG A 340 -24.62 29.07 -22.57
C ARG A 340 -23.73 28.61 -23.72
N LYS A 341 -23.67 27.29 -24.01
CA LYS A 341 -22.78 26.69 -25.03
C LYS A 341 -21.31 27.16 -24.92
N ARG A 342 -20.86 27.48 -23.73
CA ARG A 342 -19.50 27.97 -23.45
C ARG A 342 -18.86 27.19 -22.33
N LEU A 343 -17.69 26.63 -22.60
CA LEU A 343 -16.84 26.03 -21.55
C LEU A 343 -16.25 27.15 -20.67
N PRO A 344 -16.11 26.90 -19.36
CA PRO A 344 -15.44 27.85 -18.49
C PRO A 344 -13.97 28.03 -18.89
N ARG A 345 -13.37 29.18 -18.53
CA ARG A 345 -11.93 29.43 -18.75
C ARG A 345 -11.08 28.59 -17.80
N MET A 346 -9.81 28.36 -18.16
CA MET A 346 -8.84 27.74 -17.25
C MET A 346 -8.74 28.48 -15.90
N PRO A 347 -8.60 27.82 -14.73
CA PRO A 347 -8.44 26.35 -14.55
C PRO A 347 -9.76 25.55 -14.58
N TRP A 348 -10.92 26.21 -14.71
CA TRP A 348 -12.26 25.63 -14.57
C TRP A 348 -12.57 24.62 -15.68
N ALA A 349 -12.16 24.91 -16.91
CA ALA A 349 -12.31 23.98 -18.02
C ALA A 349 -11.57 22.66 -17.72
N PHE A 350 -10.35 22.76 -17.19
CA PHE A 350 -9.56 21.60 -16.79
C PHE A 350 -10.25 20.78 -15.70
N LEU A 351 -10.70 21.44 -14.63
CA LEU A 351 -11.38 20.75 -13.51
C LEU A 351 -12.70 20.11 -13.94
N THR A 352 -13.46 20.77 -14.82
CA THR A 352 -14.71 20.21 -15.36
C THR A 352 -14.42 18.96 -16.20
N LEU A 353 -13.44 19.04 -17.10
CA LEU A 353 -13.04 17.90 -17.92
C LEU A 353 -12.47 16.76 -17.07
N LEU A 354 -11.65 17.09 -16.06
CA LEU A 354 -11.08 16.13 -15.15
C LEU A 354 -12.18 15.38 -14.36
N GLY A 355 -13.08 16.13 -13.72
CA GLY A 355 -14.14 15.55 -12.90
C GLY A 355 -15.15 14.74 -13.71
N SER A 356 -15.64 15.28 -14.86
CA SER A 356 -16.57 14.56 -15.72
C SER A 356 -15.91 13.38 -16.42
N GLY A 357 -14.66 13.52 -16.88
CA GLY A 357 -13.88 12.44 -17.45
C GLY A 357 -13.67 11.30 -16.44
N ALA A 358 -13.23 11.64 -15.23
CA ALA A 358 -13.03 10.66 -14.16
C ALA A 358 -14.32 9.90 -13.81
N LEU A 359 -15.45 10.63 -13.71
CA LEU A 359 -16.75 10.02 -13.45
C LEU A 359 -17.15 9.08 -14.58
N LEU A 360 -17.06 9.53 -15.83
CA LEU A 360 -17.43 8.73 -17.00
C LEU A 360 -16.55 7.47 -17.13
N PHE A 361 -15.23 7.62 -17.01
CA PHE A 361 -14.30 6.46 -17.10
C PHE A 361 -14.40 5.49 -15.93
N SER A 362 -14.95 5.90 -14.79
CA SER A 362 -15.22 5.00 -13.68
C SER A 362 -16.45 4.11 -13.92
N LEU A 363 -17.34 4.50 -14.83
CA LEU A 363 -18.58 3.78 -15.12
C LEU A 363 -18.33 2.52 -15.96
N ARG A 364 -19.14 1.48 -15.74
CA ARG A 364 -19.14 0.25 -16.53
C ARG A 364 -19.37 0.49 -18.03
N LEU A 365 -20.10 1.54 -18.38
CA LEU A 365 -20.41 1.93 -19.77
C LEU A 365 -19.15 2.17 -20.62
N THR A 366 -18.03 2.57 -20.02
CA THR A 366 -16.78 2.86 -20.73
C THR A 366 -15.83 1.67 -20.80
N GLN A 367 -16.21 0.51 -20.33
CA GLN A 367 -15.40 -0.71 -20.36
C GLN A 367 -14.85 -1.02 -21.76
N PRO A 368 -15.61 -0.95 -22.86
CA PRO A 368 -15.06 -1.21 -24.20
C PRO A 368 -13.93 -0.28 -24.61
N LEU A 369 -13.90 0.96 -24.11
CA LEU A 369 -12.81 1.90 -24.36
C LEU A 369 -11.56 1.55 -23.54
N ARG A 370 -11.73 1.02 -22.32
CA ARG A 370 -10.63 0.57 -21.47
C ARG A 370 -9.97 -0.68 -22.02
N ASP A 371 -10.77 -1.59 -22.58
CA ASP A 371 -10.28 -2.85 -23.16
C ASP A 371 -9.36 -2.62 -24.38
N LEU A 372 -9.43 -1.42 -24.98
CA LEU A 372 -8.51 -1.00 -26.06
C LEU A 372 -7.11 -0.61 -25.55
N VAL A 373 -6.96 -0.36 -24.24
CA VAL A 373 -5.67 -0.02 -23.65
C VAL A 373 -5.03 -1.29 -23.11
N PRO A 374 -3.95 -1.81 -23.76
CA PRO A 374 -3.31 -3.05 -23.32
C PRO A 374 -2.78 -2.90 -21.89
N GLY A 375 -3.11 -3.88 -21.05
CA GLY A 375 -2.59 -3.97 -19.70
C GLY A 375 -3.09 -2.87 -18.81
N THR A 376 -4.36 -2.95 -18.42
CA THR A 376 -4.84 -2.16 -17.29
C THR A 376 -4.08 -2.60 -16.04
N PHE A 377 -2.94 -1.95 -15.78
CA PHE A 377 -2.19 -2.06 -14.53
C PHE A 377 -3.07 -1.77 -13.30
N PHE A 378 -4.27 -1.29 -13.52
CA PHE A 378 -5.16 -0.76 -12.52
C PHE A 378 -6.45 -1.57 -12.46
N ARG A 379 -6.51 -2.44 -11.48
CA ARG A 379 -7.60 -3.34 -11.16
C ARG A 379 -8.94 -2.66 -10.89
N SER A 380 -8.95 -1.37 -10.51
CA SER A 380 -10.16 -0.65 -10.10
C SER A 380 -10.27 0.71 -10.81
N PRO A 381 -10.90 0.76 -12.00
CA PRO A 381 -11.20 2.03 -12.68
C PRO A 381 -12.07 2.98 -11.84
N ALA A 382 -12.90 2.46 -10.93
CA ALA A 382 -13.69 3.26 -10.00
C ALA A 382 -12.81 4.18 -9.13
N ARG A 383 -11.54 3.87 -8.92
CA ARG A 383 -10.59 4.75 -8.20
C ARG A 383 -10.32 6.09 -8.90
N LEU A 384 -10.69 6.26 -10.18
CA LEU A 384 -10.71 7.57 -10.84
C LEU A 384 -11.66 8.55 -10.17
N LEU A 385 -12.66 8.08 -9.41
CA LEU A 385 -13.53 8.93 -8.60
C LEU A 385 -12.78 9.82 -7.60
N TYR A 386 -11.53 9.49 -7.28
CA TYR A 386 -10.60 10.37 -6.58
C TYR A 386 -10.46 11.74 -7.25
N LEU A 387 -10.32 11.77 -8.58
CA LEU A 387 -10.18 12.99 -9.37
C LEU A 387 -11.50 13.76 -9.44
N PHE A 388 -12.63 13.04 -9.55
CA PHE A 388 -13.97 13.62 -9.47
C PHE A 388 -14.19 14.30 -8.11
N THR A 389 -13.83 13.63 -7.01
CA THR A 389 -13.98 14.14 -5.65
C THR A 389 -13.20 15.46 -5.46
N PHE A 390 -11.97 15.53 -5.97
CA PHE A 390 -11.16 16.75 -5.93
C PHE A 390 -11.81 17.88 -6.76
N ALA A 391 -12.23 17.58 -7.98
CA ALA A 391 -12.87 18.57 -8.85
C ALA A 391 -14.17 19.12 -8.23
N ALA A 392 -14.99 18.27 -7.61
CA ALA A 392 -16.22 18.66 -6.94
C ALA A 392 -15.95 19.58 -5.71
N ALA A 393 -14.95 19.22 -4.90
CA ALA A 393 -14.55 20.02 -3.74
C ALA A 393 -14.08 21.43 -4.15
N VAL A 394 -13.23 21.52 -5.17
CA VAL A 394 -12.74 22.80 -5.68
C VAL A 394 -13.87 23.61 -6.35
N ALA A 395 -14.80 22.96 -7.05
CA ALA A 395 -15.96 23.61 -7.64
C ALA A 395 -16.87 24.26 -6.56
N LEU A 396 -17.07 23.59 -5.43
CA LEU A 396 -17.79 24.16 -4.28
C LEU A 396 -17.07 25.40 -3.74
N GLY A 397 -15.75 25.30 -3.49
CA GLY A 397 -14.96 26.44 -3.00
C GLY A 397 -15.02 27.65 -3.93
N PHE A 398 -15.03 27.39 -5.25
CA PHE A 398 -15.23 28.43 -6.25
C PHE A 398 -16.63 29.04 -6.18
N ALA A 399 -17.67 28.22 -6.11
CA ALA A 399 -19.06 28.71 -6.04
C ALA A 399 -19.25 29.57 -4.79
N VAL A 400 -18.70 29.18 -3.64
CA VAL A 400 -18.70 30.00 -2.41
C VAL A 400 -17.99 31.34 -2.66
N THR A 401 -16.81 31.32 -3.27
CA THR A 401 -16.05 32.53 -3.58
C THR A 401 -16.82 33.45 -4.53
N ALA A 402 -17.37 32.90 -5.63
CA ALA A 402 -18.11 33.64 -6.61
C ALA A 402 -19.41 34.25 -6.03
N PHE A 403 -20.09 33.48 -5.17
CA PHE A 403 -21.30 33.96 -4.53
C PHE A 403 -21.00 35.05 -3.50
N LEU A 404 -19.95 34.94 -2.70
CA LEU A 404 -19.51 35.97 -1.76
C LEU A 404 -19.11 37.27 -2.47
N ASN A 405 -18.65 37.23 -3.71
CA ASN A 405 -18.30 38.41 -4.53
C ASN A 405 -19.47 38.90 -5.41
N SER A 406 -20.61 38.21 -5.39
CA SER A 406 -21.76 38.59 -6.20
C SER A 406 -22.54 39.76 -5.56
N HIS A 407 -23.36 40.43 -6.37
CA HIS A 407 -24.27 41.49 -5.92
C HIS A 407 -25.75 41.07 -5.90
N ILE A 408 -26.00 39.73 -5.91
CA ILE A 408 -27.36 39.16 -6.00
C ILE A 408 -28.17 39.47 -4.74
N LEU A 409 -27.54 39.48 -3.57
CA LEU A 409 -28.15 39.73 -2.28
C LEU A 409 -27.41 40.82 -1.50
N LYS A 410 -28.10 41.47 -0.55
CA LYS A 410 -27.45 42.36 0.42
C LYS A 410 -26.33 41.63 1.17
N PRO A 411 -25.21 42.28 1.53
CA PRO A 411 -24.06 41.64 2.11
C PRO A 411 -24.38 40.75 3.33
N ARG A 412 -25.22 41.22 4.27
CA ARG A 412 -25.61 40.44 5.46
C ARG A 412 -26.39 39.18 5.10
N ALA A 413 -27.41 39.31 4.21
CA ALA A 413 -28.22 38.16 3.78
C ALA A 413 -27.37 37.12 3.06
N ARG A 414 -26.42 37.57 2.23
CA ARG A 414 -25.47 36.71 1.53
C ARG A 414 -24.54 35.95 2.52
N GLN A 415 -24.00 36.65 3.52
CA GLN A 415 -23.18 36.03 4.56
C GLN A 415 -23.97 35.00 5.37
N LEU A 416 -25.18 35.33 5.80
CA LEU A 416 -26.05 34.40 6.54
C LEU A 416 -26.38 33.16 5.71
N LEU A 417 -26.71 33.34 4.42
CA LEU A 417 -27.00 32.21 3.54
C LEU A 417 -25.78 31.30 3.36
N VAL A 418 -24.58 31.87 3.13
CA VAL A 418 -23.34 31.11 3.02
C VAL A 418 -23.06 30.36 4.34
N THR A 419 -23.19 31.05 5.48
CA THR A 419 -22.98 30.41 6.79
C THR A 419 -23.94 29.25 6.98
N PHE A 420 -25.23 29.42 6.69
CA PHE A 420 -26.22 28.35 6.79
C PHE A 420 -25.87 27.16 5.88
N CYS A 421 -25.55 27.41 4.61
CA CYS A 421 -25.16 26.37 3.66
C CYS A 421 -23.89 25.63 4.11
N LEU A 422 -22.90 26.34 4.66
CA LEU A 422 -21.67 25.72 5.15
C LEU A 422 -21.91 24.90 6.44
N LEU A 423 -22.73 25.37 7.36
CA LEU A 423 -23.12 24.61 8.55
C LEU A 423 -23.89 23.34 8.16
N PHE A 424 -24.82 23.46 7.21
CA PHE A 424 -25.51 22.30 6.64
C PHE A 424 -24.49 21.31 6.01
N HIS A 425 -23.56 21.80 5.20
CA HIS A 425 -22.54 20.96 4.57
C HIS A 425 -21.60 20.29 5.58
N LEU A 426 -21.22 21.00 6.65
CA LEU A 426 -20.45 20.44 7.75
C LEU A 426 -21.21 19.30 8.46
N ALA A 427 -22.52 19.48 8.70
CA ALA A 427 -23.35 18.44 9.30
C ALA A 427 -23.55 17.24 8.36
N ASP A 428 -23.87 17.50 7.10
CA ASP A 428 -24.11 16.48 6.08
C ASP A 428 -22.86 15.62 5.81
N LEU A 429 -21.80 16.23 5.30
CA LEU A 429 -20.59 15.50 4.92
C LEU A 429 -19.77 15.05 6.13
N GLY A 430 -19.70 15.86 7.19
CA GLY A 430 -19.01 15.49 8.43
C GLY A 430 -19.71 14.35 9.16
N GLY A 431 -21.04 14.35 9.21
CA GLY A 431 -21.84 13.24 9.74
C GLY A 431 -21.63 11.96 8.94
N PHE A 432 -21.62 12.08 7.60
CA PHE A 432 -21.31 10.96 6.72
C PHE A 432 -19.90 10.40 6.98
N ALA A 433 -18.86 11.24 6.97
CA ALA A 433 -17.48 10.79 7.13
C ALA A 433 -17.25 10.12 8.50
N ARG A 434 -17.90 10.65 9.55
CA ARG A 434 -17.74 10.13 10.91
C ARG A 434 -18.27 8.71 11.11
N GLN A 435 -19.17 8.23 10.25
CA GLN A 435 -19.67 6.85 10.31
C GLN A 435 -18.58 5.81 10.07
N PHE A 436 -17.53 6.17 9.32
CA PHE A 436 -16.40 5.31 9.02
C PHE A 436 -15.28 5.37 10.06
N VAL A 437 -15.40 6.25 11.06
CA VAL A 437 -14.44 6.37 12.16
C VAL A 437 -14.95 5.53 13.34
N ARG A 438 -14.69 4.24 13.30
CA ARG A 438 -15.12 3.27 14.29
C ARG A 438 -14.00 2.95 15.27
N THR A 439 -14.35 2.74 16.52
CA THR A 439 -13.42 2.29 17.56
C THR A 439 -13.56 0.78 17.72
N VAL A 440 -12.44 0.10 17.76
CA VAL A 440 -12.34 -1.32 18.09
C VAL A 440 -11.45 -1.47 19.32
N HIS A 441 -11.83 -2.37 20.22
CA HIS A 441 -11.01 -2.78 21.34
C HIS A 441 -10.29 -4.06 20.93
N TRP A 442 -9.02 -3.91 20.59
CA TRP A 442 -8.17 -5.03 20.22
C TRP A 442 -7.34 -5.43 21.46
N PRO A 443 -7.19 -6.73 21.77
CA PRO A 443 -6.22 -7.16 22.78
C PRO A 443 -4.83 -6.66 22.38
N ALA A 444 -3.93 -6.52 23.35
CA ALA A 444 -2.61 -5.98 23.11
C ALA A 444 -1.94 -6.71 21.93
N PHE A 445 -1.53 -5.94 20.91
CA PHE A 445 -0.87 -6.48 19.72
C PHE A 445 0.40 -7.23 20.12
N GLY A 446 0.54 -8.49 19.68
CA GLY A 446 1.73 -9.32 19.94
C GLY A 446 1.67 -10.20 21.19
N THR A 447 0.57 -10.21 21.96
CA THR A 447 0.35 -11.22 23.00
C THR A 447 -0.51 -12.34 22.46
N ALA A 448 0.07 -13.54 22.30
CA ALA A 448 -0.70 -14.72 21.94
C ALA A 448 -1.14 -15.46 23.20
N ALA A 449 -2.38 -15.92 23.21
CA ALA A 449 -2.92 -16.71 24.31
C ALA A 449 -2.12 -18.00 24.60
N PHE A 450 -1.31 -18.44 23.61
CA PHE A 450 -0.55 -19.68 23.63
C PHE A 450 0.97 -19.50 23.66
N ASP A 451 1.50 -18.29 23.91
CA ASP A 451 2.93 -17.98 23.87
C ASP A 451 3.77 -18.95 24.75
N GLY A 452 3.27 -19.32 25.91
CA GLY A 452 3.97 -20.26 26.81
C GLY A 452 4.19 -21.65 26.20
N VAL A 453 3.23 -22.13 25.40
CA VAL A 453 3.33 -23.42 24.71
C VAL A 453 4.18 -23.28 23.44
N LEU A 454 3.94 -22.24 22.67
CA LEU A 454 4.61 -22.00 21.40
C LEU A 454 6.11 -21.78 21.59
N ALA A 455 6.53 -20.95 22.55
CA ALA A 455 7.94 -20.64 22.82
C ALA A 455 8.77 -21.90 23.11
N GLY A 456 8.19 -22.90 23.80
CA GLY A 456 8.87 -24.16 24.13
C GLY A 456 8.94 -25.15 22.98
N GLU A 457 7.94 -25.19 22.10
CA GLU A 457 7.73 -26.31 21.18
C GLU A 457 7.87 -25.97 19.69
N ILE A 458 7.77 -24.68 19.30
CA ILE A 458 7.79 -24.29 17.87
C ILE A 458 9.12 -24.61 17.19
N LYS A 459 10.25 -24.53 17.91
CA LYS A 459 11.61 -24.94 17.46
C LYS A 459 11.91 -24.59 16.01
N GLY A 460 11.66 -23.34 15.59
CA GLY A 460 11.86 -22.87 14.22
C GLY A 460 10.82 -23.34 13.20
N GLY A 461 9.75 -24.04 13.63
CA GLY A 461 8.59 -24.36 12.78
C GLY A 461 7.74 -23.13 12.45
N ARG A 462 6.65 -23.37 11.70
CA ARG A 462 5.62 -22.35 11.41
C ARG A 462 4.35 -22.62 12.20
N ILE A 463 3.55 -21.60 12.36
CA ILE A 463 2.15 -21.69 12.75
C ILE A 463 1.25 -21.54 11.51
N ALA A 464 -0.03 -21.81 11.69
CA ALA A 464 -1.09 -21.37 10.79
C ALA A 464 -2.23 -20.85 11.69
N ALA A 465 -2.55 -19.57 11.57
CA ALA A 465 -3.51 -18.92 12.44
C ALA A 465 -4.59 -18.19 11.61
N ASP A 466 -5.81 -18.07 12.18
CA ASP A 466 -6.90 -17.29 11.60
C ASP A 466 -6.47 -15.81 11.44
N ASP A 467 -5.82 -15.29 12.50
CA ASP A 467 -5.19 -13.98 12.50
C ASP A 467 -3.67 -14.13 12.68
N PRO A 468 -2.85 -13.46 11.84
CA PRO A 468 -1.40 -13.51 11.96
C PRO A 468 -0.93 -13.10 13.35
N LEU A 469 -0.06 -13.88 13.97
CA LEU A 469 0.51 -13.57 15.28
C LEU A 469 1.86 -12.87 15.16
N ALA A 470 2.02 -11.78 15.91
CA ALA A 470 3.31 -11.10 15.98
C ALA A 470 4.40 -12.02 16.56
N GLY A 471 5.57 -12.04 15.92
CA GLY A 471 6.72 -12.81 16.39
C GLY A 471 6.82 -14.23 15.84
N TYR A 472 5.83 -14.78 15.18
CA TYR A 472 5.83 -16.13 14.62
C TYR A 472 5.84 -16.13 13.09
N ASP A 473 6.50 -17.13 12.48
CA ASP A 473 6.41 -17.40 11.06
C ASP A 473 5.08 -18.10 10.78
N ASP A 474 4.22 -17.53 9.93
CA ASP A 474 2.91 -18.09 9.56
C ASP A 474 2.96 -18.72 8.16
N ALA A 475 2.21 -19.80 7.95
CA ALA A 475 2.04 -20.42 6.64
C ALA A 475 0.93 -19.75 5.81
N GLY A 476 0.02 -19.05 6.47
CA GLY A 476 -0.96 -18.16 5.87
C GLY A 476 -0.38 -16.79 5.56
N GLY A 477 -1.24 -15.86 5.19
CA GLY A 477 -0.86 -14.46 4.98
C GLY A 477 -1.79 -13.71 4.07
N PHE A 478 -1.67 -12.38 4.11
CA PHE A 478 -2.41 -11.45 3.28
C PHE A 478 -1.45 -10.43 2.66
N ASP A 479 -1.32 -10.44 1.33
CA ASP A 479 -0.55 -9.42 0.60
C ASP A 479 -1.08 -9.29 -0.84
N SER A 480 -1.10 -8.08 -1.35
CA SER A 480 -1.47 -7.80 -2.73
C SER A 480 -0.43 -8.29 -3.76
N ILE A 481 0.75 -8.73 -3.32
CA ILE A 481 1.88 -9.14 -4.15
C ILE A 481 2.55 -10.37 -3.53
N LEU A 482 1.86 -11.50 -3.54
CA LEU A 482 2.39 -12.78 -3.09
C LEU A 482 3.34 -13.38 -4.12
N LEU A 483 4.39 -14.08 -3.68
CA LEU A 483 5.20 -14.89 -4.60
C LEU A 483 4.35 -16.02 -5.18
N ALA A 484 4.27 -16.08 -6.52
CA ALA A 484 3.32 -16.95 -7.21
C ALA A 484 3.59 -18.45 -6.97
N ASN A 485 4.85 -18.87 -7.00
CA ASN A 485 5.18 -20.29 -6.91
C ASN A 485 4.96 -20.90 -5.52
N PRO A 486 5.36 -20.26 -4.39
CA PRO A 486 5.01 -20.77 -3.06
C PRO A 486 3.49 -20.83 -2.83
N TYR A 487 2.76 -19.78 -3.26
CA TYR A 487 1.30 -19.74 -3.17
C TYR A 487 0.64 -20.90 -3.94
N ARG A 488 1.04 -21.10 -5.21
CA ARG A 488 0.58 -22.24 -6.03
C ARG A 488 0.96 -23.60 -5.44
N ALA A 489 2.13 -23.71 -4.82
CA ALA A 489 2.57 -24.95 -4.21
C ALA A 489 1.68 -25.35 -3.01
N ILE A 490 1.37 -24.38 -2.13
CA ILE A 490 0.52 -24.62 -0.97
C ILE A 490 -0.91 -25.01 -1.42
N LEU A 491 -1.54 -24.22 -2.28
CA LEU A 491 -2.90 -24.48 -2.76
C LEU A 491 -2.98 -25.77 -3.58
N GLY A 492 -1.99 -26.03 -4.46
CA GLY A 492 -1.98 -27.25 -5.24
C GLY A 492 -1.87 -28.52 -4.41
N VAL A 493 -1.11 -28.51 -3.27
CA VAL A 493 -1.09 -29.60 -2.31
C VAL A 493 -2.39 -29.68 -1.50
N ALA A 494 -3.04 -28.55 -1.27
CA ALA A 494 -4.38 -28.51 -0.67
C ALA A 494 -5.47 -29.07 -1.59
N GLY A 495 -5.20 -29.20 -2.88
CA GLY A 495 -6.20 -29.60 -3.89
C GLY A 495 -7.10 -28.44 -4.34
N GLU A 496 -6.72 -27.21 -4.02
CA GLU A 496 -7.48 -26.00 -4.35
C GLU A 496 -6.93 -25.33 -5.61
N PRO A 497 -7.78 -24.86 -6.53
CA PRO A 497 -7.33 -24.05 -7.64
C PRO A 497 -6.83 -22.72 -7.10
N PRO A 498 -5.69 -22.19 -7.59
CA PRO A 498 -5.21 -20.89 -7.17
C PRO A 498 -6.20 -19.80 -7.64
N ASP A 499 -6.85 -19.12 -6.69
CA ASP A 499 -7.57 -17.89 -6.97
C ASP A 499 -6.63 -16.69 -6.87
N PHE A 500 -6.23 -16.17 -8.01
CA PHE A 500 -5.33 -15.01 -8.08
C PHE A 500 -6.01 -13.68 -7.76
N ASN A 501 -7.33 -13.67 -7.59
CA ASN A 501 -8.08 -12.50 -7.12
C ASN A 501 -8.09 -12.41 -5.60
N GLU A 502 -7.95 -13.54 -4.90
CA GLU A 502 -7.77 -13.58 -3.46
C GLU A 502 -6.31 -13.28 -3.13
N GLN A 503 -6.13 -12.26 -2.31
CA GLN A 503 -4.81 -11.80 -1.84
C GLN A 503 -4.49 -12.40 -0.46
N GLN A 504 -5.32 -13.31 0.01
CA GLN A 504 -5.26 -13.95 1.31
C GLN A 504 -5.14 -15.46 1.17
N LEU A 505 -4.29 -16.05 1.98
CA LEU A 505 -4.25 -17.47 2.25
C LEU A 505 -4.57 -17.68 3.74
N ASP A 506 -5.73 -18.25 4.00
CA ASP A 506 -6.06 -18.71 5.35
C ASP A 506 -5.30 -20.01 5.65
N GLY A 507 -4.20 -19.87 6.40
CA GLY A 507 -3.37 -21.01 6.78
C GLY A 507 -4.08 -22.01 7.70
N SER A 508 -5.01 -21.55 8.53
CA SER A 508 -5.69 -22.38 9.54
C SER A 508 -6.68 -23.38 8.94
N SER A 509 -7.26 -23.03 7.79
CA SER A 509 -8.23 -23.87 7.05
C SER A 509 -7.56 -24.94 6.18
N LEU A 510 -6.24 -24.86 5.95
CA LEU A 510 -5.52 -25.79 5.08
C LEU A 510 -5.64 -27.26 5.54
N PRO A 511 -5.75 -28.22 4.60
CA PRO A 511 -5.73 -29.63 4.92
C PRO A 511 -4.34 -30.09 5.41
N ILE A 512 -4.31 -31.18 6.18
CA ILE A 512 -3.07 -31.70 6.81
C ILE A 512 -1.90 -31.82 5.81
N PRO A 513 -2.03 -32.36 4.59
CA PRO A 513 -0.91 -32.45 3.66
C PRO A 513 -0.26 -31.10 3.34
N ALA A 514 -1.07 -30.04 3.16
CA ALA A 514 -0.60 -28.68 2.90
C ALA A 514 0.07 -28.06 4.13
N LEU A 515 -0.52 -28.21 5.33
CA LEU A 515 0.07 -27.79 6.60
C LEU A 515 1.44 -28.46 6.83
N GLN A 516 1.51 -29.76 6.61
CA GLN A 516 2.75 -30.51 6.73
C GLN A 516 3.81 -30.05 5.73
N MET A 517 3.42 -29.85 4.45
CA MET A 517 4.32 -29.39 3.40
C MET A 517 4.85 -27.99 3.69
N ALA A 518 4.01 -27.11 4.23
CA ALA A 518 4.41 -25.75 4.64
C ALA A 518 5.27 -25.72 5.94
N GLY A 519 5.48 -26.87 6.61
CA GLY A 519 6.27 -26.97 7.84
C GLY A 519 5.53 -26.43 9.07
N VAL A 520 4.20 -26.45 9.04
CA VAL A 520 3.34 -26.00 10.14
C VAL A 520 3.39 -26.99 11.29
N ARG A 521 3.69 -26.54 12.49
CA ARG A 521 3.67 -27.32 13.72
C ARG A 521 2.39 -27.16 14.52
N PHE A 522 1.82 -25.96 14.49
CA PHE A 522 0.61 -25.64 15.23
C PHE A 522 -0.37 -24.85 14.38
N VAL A 523 -1.65 -25.18 14.56
CA VAL A 523 -2.79 -24.41 14.01
C VAL A 523 -3.50 -23.72 15.15
N ILE A 524 -3.82 -22.44 14.99
CA ILE A 524 -4.58 -21.64 15.95
C ILE A 524 -5.82 -21.14 15.23
N THR A 525 -7.00 -21.54 15.72
CA THR A 525 -8.27 -21.23 15.07
C THR A 525 -9.43 -21.29 16.06
N GLU A 526 -10.47 -20.50 15.80
CA GLU A 526 -11.75 -20.63 16.50
C GLU A 526 -12.54 -21.85 16.01
N ALA A 527 -12.27 -22.31 14.79
CA ALA A 527 -12.95 -23.46 14.19
C ALA A 527 -12.54 -24.79 14.85
N GLU A 528 -13.47 -25.75 14.85
CA GLU A 528 -13.16 -27.11 15.28
C GLU A 528 -12.39 -27.86 14.18
N ARG A 529 -11.23 -28.44 14.54
CA ARG A 529 -10.39 -29.25 13.67
C ARG A 529 -10.26 -30.67 14.23
N PRO A 530 -11.30 -31.51 14.02
CA PRO A 530 -11.32 -32.90 14.53
C PRO A 530 -10.24 -33.78 13.89
N ASP A 531 -9.68 -33.36 12.76
CA ASP A 531 -8.59 -33.99 12.02
C ASP A 531 -7.21 -33.72 12.67
N LEU A 532 -7.12 -32.79 13.62
CA LEU A 532 -5.88 -32.41 14.32
C LEU A 532 -5.95 -32.71 15.82
N GLN A 533 -4.79 -32.87 16.47
CA GLN A 533 -4.70 -33.07 17.91
C GLN A 533 -4.87 -31.74 18.65
N LEU A 534 -5.93 -31.59 19.44
CA LEU A 534 -6.12 -30.45 20.33
C LEU A 534 -5.06 -30.46 21.42
N VAL A 535 -4.35 -29.35 21.63
CA VAL A 535 -3.33 -29.15 22.66
C VAL A 535 -3.85 -28.29 23.79
N SER A 536 -4.51 -27.18 23.49
CA SER A 536 -5.01 -26.23 24.50
C SER A 536 -6.14 -25.36 23.93
N THR A 537 -6.90 -24.73 24.82
CA THR A 537 -7.95 -23.77 24.48
C THR A 537 -7.80 -22.50 25.32
N SER A 538 -8.11 -21.34 24.74
CA SER A 538 -8.13 -20.05 25.43
C SER A 538 -9.26 -19.18 24.87
N GLY A 539 -10.32 -19.00 25.63
CA GLY A 539 -11.54 -18.36 25.12
C GLY A 539 -12.15 -19.19 23.99
N THR A 540 -12.37 -18.56 22.82
CA THR A 540 -12.82 -19.23 21.60
C THR A 540 -11.70 -19.90 20.83
N ASP A 541 -10.43 -19.47 21.04
CA ASP A 541 -9.26 -19.97 20.30
C ASP A 541 -8.87 -21.37 20.76
N ARG A 542 -8.50 -22.18 19.79
CA ARG A 542 -8.01 -23.56 19.95
C ARG A 542 -6.65 -23.72 19.33
N LEU A 543 -5.72 -24.30 20.05
CA LEU A 543 -4.39 -24.66 19.60
C LEU A 543 -4.36 -26.16 19.25
N TYR A 544 -4.06 -26.46 18.00
CA TYR A 544 -3.93 -27.81 17.49
C TYR A 544 -2.49 -28.12 17.08
N ARG A 545 -2.06 -29.36 17.20
CA ARG A 545 -0.76 -29.88 16.77
C ARG A 545 -0.87 -30.59 15.42
N VAL A 546 0.04 -30.25 14.50
CA VAL A 546 0.20 -30.95 13.21
C VAL A 546 1.26 -32.06 13.36
N SER A 547 0.89 -33.27 12.98
CA SER A 547 1.82 -34.41 12.99
C SER A 547 2.77 -34.38 11.79
N ASN A 548 4.03 -34.76 11.98
CA ASN A 548 5.03 -34.96 10.94
C ASN A 548 5.19 -33.80 9.94
N PRO A 549 5.36 -32.53 10.39
CA PRO A 549 5.61 -31.43 9.48
C PRO A 549 6.97 -31.60 8.79
N VAL A 550 7.08 -31.15 7.55
CA VAL A 550 8.37 -31.06 6.83
C VAL A 550 9.29 -30.09 7.60
N PRO A 551 10.54 -30.52 7.88
CA PRO A 551 11.49 -29.68 8.62
C PRO A 551 11.90 -28.44 7.81
N ARG A 552 12.29 -27.35 8.48
CA ARG A 552 12.76 -26.12 7.85
C ARG A 552 13.99 -26.33 6.98
N ALA A 553 14.82 -27.29 7.34
CA ALA A 553 15.98 -27.69 6.54
C ALA A 553 16.20 -29.22 6.66
N ALA A 554 16.61 -29.84 5.56
CA ALA A 554 16.91 -31.26 5.48
C ALA A 554 17.96 -31.52 4.41
N PHE A 555 18.79 -32.58 4.63
CA PHE A 555 19.77 -33.05 3.65
C PHE A 555 19.13 -34.11 2.75
N PHE A 556 19.34 -33.99 1.45
CA PHE A 556 18.98 -34.96 0.42
C PHE A 556 20.22 -35.42 -0.30
N ALA A 557 20.45 -36.73 -0.32
CA ALA A 557 21.54 -37.32 -1.05
C ALA A 557 21.35 -37.19 -2.58
N MET A 558 22.41 -37.37 -3.35
CA MET A 558 22.39 -37.23 -4.79
C MET A 558 21.39 -38.15 -5.51
N ASP A 559 21.19 -39.36 -4.99
CA ASP A 559 20.21 -40.36 -5.49
C ASP A 559 18.76 -40.03 -5.14
N GLN A 560 18.55 -39.10 -4.19
CA GLN A 560 17.26 -38.56 -3.84
C GLN A 560 16.92 -37.30 -4.68
N ALA A 561 17.86 -36.76 -5.48
CA ALA A 561 17.65 -35.60 -6.35
C ALA A 561 17.17 -36.00 -7.76
N LEU A 562 16.11 -35.37 -8.22
CA LEU A 562 15.58 -35.50 -9.58
C LEU A 562 15.82 -34.20 -10.32
N PHE A 563 16.47 -34.28 -11.50
CA PHE A 563 16.86 -33.12 -12.27
C PHE A 563 15.94 -32.92 -13.46
N LEU A 564 15.29 -31.76 -13.54
CA LEU A 564 14.29 -31.40 -14.54
C LEU A 564 14.56 -30.00 -15.10
N PRO A 565 14.02 -29.64 -16.28
CA PRO A 565 13.99 -28.26 -16.74
C PRO A 565 13.30 -27.36 -15.70
N ARG A 566 13.89 -26.20 -15.43
CA ARG A 566 13.41 -25.28 -14.38
C ARG A 566 11.92 -24.97 -14.46
N GLN A 567 11.37 -24.78 -15.66
CA GLN A 567 9.96 -24.46 -15.89
C GLN A 567 8.99 -25.62 -15.48
N LYS A 568 9.50 -26.87 -15.44
CA LYS A 568 8.68 -28.05 -15.13
C LYS A 568 8.72 -28.45 -13.65
N LEU A 569 9.56 -27.81 -12.82
CA LEU A 569 9.78 -28.22 -11.43
C LEU A 569 8.50 -28.16 -10.59
N LEU A 570 7.78 -27.04 -10.65
CA LEU A 570 6.55 -26.85 -9.86
C LEU A 570 5.44 -27.81 -10.31
N ASP A 571 5.22 -27.91 -11.62
CA ASP A 571 4.18 -28.78 -12.17
C ASP A 571 4.47 -30.27 -11.87
N ALA A 572 5.75 -30.68 -11.95
CA ALA A 572 6.17 -32.03 -11.58
C ALA A 572 6.01 -32.30 -10.07
N PHE A 573 6.28 -31.28 -9.21
CA PHE A 573 6.03 -31.36 -7.79
C PHE A 573 4.54 -31.51 -7.48
N LEU A 574 3.69 -30.69 -8.11
CA LEU A 574 2.23 -30.72 -7.92
C LEU A 574 1.58 -32.02 -8.43
N ALA A 575 2.13 -32.57 -9.53
CA ALA A 575 1.64 -33.86 -10.04
C ALA A 575 1.91 -35.02 -9.06
N GLN A 576 3.00 -34.97 -8.30
CA GLN A 576 3.34 -35.95 -7.29
C GLN A 576 4.17 -35.31 -6.16
N PRO A 577 3.49 -34.69 -5.15
CA PRO A 577 4.20 -34.13 -4.01
C PRO A 577 4.95 -35.24 -3.24
N ARG A 578 6.27 -35.22 -3.29
CA ARG A 578 7.14 -36.20 -2.64
C ARG A 578 7.95 -35.55 -1.53
N ARG A 579 8.16 -36.28 -0.43
CA ARG A 579 8.99 -35.85 0.69
C ARG A 579 10.37 -36.52 0.68
N ASP A 580 10.50 -37.65 -0.01
CA ASP A 580 11.69 -38.47 -0.16
C ASP A 580 12.57 -38.08 -1.34
N LYS A 581 12.07 -37.21 -2.23
CA LYS A 581 12.78 -36.74 -3.42
C LYS A 581 12.78 -35.22 -3.51
N LEU A 582 13.87 -34.65 -4.01
CA LEU A 582 14.07 -33.23 -4.22
C LEU A 582 14.13 -32.93 -5.73
N LEU A 583 13.25 -32.10 -6.24
CA LEU A 583 13.26 -31.69 -7.65
C LEU A 583 14.16 -30.47 -7.82
N LEU A 584 15.13 -30.56 -8.70
CA LEU A 584 16.15 -29.53 -8.94
C LEU A 584 16.28 -29.19 -10.43
N PRO A 585 16.74 -27.98 -10.78
CA PRO A 585 17.09 -27.64 -12.17
C PRO A 585 18.19 -28.54 -12.71
N ALA A 586 18.11 -28.92 -13.97
CA ALA A 586 19.08 -29.81 -14.61
C ALA A 586 20.52 -29.27 -14.50
N GLU A 587 20.70 -27.96 -14.56
CA GLU A 587 22.00 -27.30 -14.42
C GLU A 587 22.62 -27.47 -13.02
N SER A 588 21.82 -27.73 -11.99
CA SER A 588 22.31 -27.94 -10.62
C SER A 588 23.13 -29.21 -10.48
N ARG A 589 22.96 -30.19 -11.36
CA ARG A 589 23.71 -31.43 -11.37
C ARG A 589 25.22 -31.22 -11.53
N ALA A 590 25.61 -30.22 -12.31
CA ALA A 590 27.01 -29.95 -12.63
C ALA A 590 27.85 -29.51 -11.42
N TYR A 591 27.23 -29.04 -10.34
CA TYR A 591 27.92 -28.55 -9.16
C TYR A 591 28.50 -29.68 -8.28
N LEU A 592 27.96 -30.90 -8.39
CA LEU A 592 28.41 -32.08 -7.63
C LEU A 592 28.99 -33.19 -8.50
N SER A 593 29.13 -32.98 -9.81
CA SER A 593 29.57 -34.01 -10.76
C SER A 593 31.04 -34.38 -10.65
N ARG A 594 31.82 -33.73 -9.80
CA ARG A 594 33.27 -33.95 -9.62
C ARG A 594 33.63 -34.83 -8.43
N SER A 595 32.64 -35.22 -7.60
CA SER A 595 32.92 -36.08 -6.42
C SER A 595 32.70 -37.56 -6.72
N PRO A 596 33.58 -38.45 -6.26
CA PRO A 596 33.41 -39.91 -6.40
C PRO A 596 32.11 -40.35 -5.71
N SER A 597 31.36 -41.20 -6.39
CA SER A 597 30.17 -41.84 -5.81
C SER A 597 30.55 -42.60 -4.56
N ALA A 598 29.98 -42.25 -3.42
CA ALA A 598 30.02 -43.08 -2.21
C ALA A 598 29.26 -44.38 -2.47
N GLY A 599 29.73 -45.46 -1.82
CA GLY A 599 29.23 -46.84 -1.97
C GLY A 599 27.75 -47.04 -1.68
N PRO A 600 27.22 -48.21 -2.00
CA PRO A 600 25.79 -48.48 -1.96
C PRO A 600 25.25 -48.57 -0.53
N GLY A 601 24.23 -47.82 -0.30
CA GLY A 601 23.17 -48.23 0.56
C GLY A 601 23.09 -47.75 1.99
N GLY A 602 22.08 -47.03 2.22
CA GLY A 602 21.32 -46.97 3.45
C GLY A 602 19.86 -46.79 3.08
N ASN A 603 18.96 -47.44 3.79
CA ASN A 603 17.53 -47.18 3.69
C ASN A 603 17.25 -45.72 4.06
N HIS A 604 17.11 -44.83 3.05
CA HIS A 604 16.83 -43.42 3.27
C HIS A 604 15.35 -43.14 3.02
N GLU A 605 14.51 -43.52 3.98
CA GLU A 605 13.07 -43.18 3.91
C GLU A 605 12.77 -41.73 4.27
N ILE A 606 13.63 -41.03 5.01
CA ILE A 606 13.41 -39.65 5.47
C ILE A 606 14.69 -38.82 5.32
N PRO A 607 14.60 -37.55 4.80
CA PRO A 607 15.75 -36.66 4.73
C PRO A 607 16.41 -36.44 6.09
N THR A 608 17.74 -36.46 6.14
CA THR A 608 18.49 -36.22 7.38
C THR A 608 18.28 -34.81 7.89
N ALA A 609 18.00 -34.67 9.18
CA ALA A 609 17.79 -33.35 9.80
C ALA A 609 19.09 -32.54 9.77
N VAL A 610 18.93 -31.25 9.48
CA VAL A 610 19.99 -30.23 9.44
C VAL A 610 19.76 -29.25 10.58
N THR A 611 20.82 -28.82 11.27
CA THR A 611 20.72 -27.76 12.26
C THR A 611 20.37 -26.44 11.55
N TYR A 612 19.29 -25.79 11.98
CA TYR A 612 18.78 -24.54 11.40
C TYR A 612 18.76 -23.44 12.46
N SER A 613 19.27 -22.27 12.10
CA SER A 613 19.11 -21.06 12.88
C SER A 613 18.90 -19.85 11.99
N ARG A 614 18.17 -18.86 12.49
CA ARG A 614 17.89 -17.60 11.79
C ARG A 614 18.33 -16.42 12.69
N PRO A 615 19.59 -15.94 12.56
CA PRO A 615 20.08 -14.82 13.37
C PRO A 615 19.37 -13.49 13.07
N SER A 616 18.88 -13.31 11.85
CA SER A 616 18.07 -12.17 11.45
C SER A 616 17.09 -12.59 10.33
N SER A 617 16.14 -11.73 9.98
CA SER A 617 15.24 -11.97 8.84
C SER A 617 16.01 -12.26 7.54
N ASP A 618 17.16 -11.62 7.36
CA ASP A 618 17.94 -11.65 6.13
C ASP A 618 19.08 -12.70 6.14
N GLU A 619 19.25 -13.44 7.23
CA GLU A 619 20.31 -14.43 7.38
C GLU A 619 19.80 -15.76 7.93
N ILE A 620 20.16 -16.86 7.23
CA ILE A 620 19.95 -18.23 7.66
C ILE A 620 21.32 -18.90 7.82
N ARG A 621 21.53 -19.64 8.92
CA ARG A 621 22.69 -20.47 9.15
C ARG A 621 22.27 -21.91 9.31
N LEU A 622 22.98 -22.80 8.61
CA LEU A 622 22.75 -24.22 8.64
C LEU A 622 24.07 -24.93 8.96
N HIS A 623 23.97 -26.06 9.62
CA HIS A 623 25.08 -26.96 9.80
C HIS A 623 24.62 -28.38 9.46
N THR A 624 25.42 -29.10 8.67
CA THR A 624 25.14 -30.48 8.25
C THR A 624 26.39 -31.31 8.30
N ALA A 625 26.24 -32.58 8.66
CA ALA A 625 27.28 -33.60 8.54
C ALA A 625 26.81 -34.58 7.46
N ALA A 626 27.21 -34.31 6.21
CA ALA A 626 26.80 -35.09 5.03
C ALA A 626 27.71 -36.31 4.84
N GLY A 627 27.15 -37.49 4.95
CA GLY A 627 27.90 -38.74 4.70
C GLY A 627 28.27 -38.93 3.22
N GLN A 628 27.65 -38.23 2.34
CA GLN A 628 27.87 -38.24 0.88
C GLN A 628 27.51 -36.88 0.25
N ALA A 629 27.88 -36.66 -0.99
CA ALA A 629 27.50 -35.46 -1.71
C ALA A 629 25.98 -35.39 -1.93
N GLY A 630 25.42 -34.18 -1.84
CA GLY A 630 23.99 -33.97 -1.95
C GLY A 630 23.58 -32.52 -1.85
N PHE A 631 22.35 -32.27 -1.42
CA PHE A 631 21.75 -30.95 -1.35
C PHE A 631 21.14 -30.72 0.04
N VAL A 632 21.44 -29.58 0.61
CA VAL A 632 20.71 -29.09 1.80
C VAL A 632 19.52 -28.28 1.31
N HIS A 633 18.33 -28.81 1.48
CA HIS A 633 17.06 -28.16 1.16
C HIS A 633 16.64 -27.25 2.31
N MET A 634 16.07 -26.12 1.97
CA MET A 634 15.45 -25.17 2.91
C MET A 634 14.03 -24.87 2.46
N LEU A 635 13.10 -25.07 3.39
CA LEU A 635 11.69 -24.74 3.20
C LEU A 635 11.48 -23.24 3.42
N GLU A 636 12.00 -22.47 2.49
CA GLU A 636 11.90 -21.01 2.39
C GLU A 636 11.70 -20.64 0.93
N SER A 637 10.92 -19.60 0.64
CA SER A 637 10.65 -19.15 -0.74
C SER A 637 11.95 -18.85 -1.47
N TRP A 638 12.12 -19.41 -2.68
CA TRP A 638 13.21 -19.04 -3.55
C TRP A 638 13.01 -17.64 -4.13
N ASP A 639 14.04 -16.82 -4.00
CA ASP A 639 14.14 -15.50 -4.66
C ASP A 639 15.59 -15.29 -5.11
N PRO A 640 15.84 -14.63 -6.28
CA PRO A 640 17.18 -14.38 -6.78
C PRO A 640 18.04 -13.48 -5.89
N GLY A 641 17.45 -12.87 -4.86
CA GLY A 641 18.17 -12.09 -3.86
C GLY A 641 18.94 -12.94 -2.83
N TRP A 642 18.67 -14.25 -2.73
CA TRP A 642 19.41 -15.15 -1.85
C TRP A 642 20.78 -15.49 -2.42
N SER A 643 21.79 -15.47 -1.58
CA SER A 643 23.15 -15.92 -1.85
C SER A 643 23.61 -16.88 -0.74
N ALA A 644 24.47 -17.84 -1.06
CA ALA A 644 25.00 -18.80 -0.12
C ALA A 644 26.51 -18.72 -0.03
N GLN A 645 27.03 -19.06 1.16
CA GLN A 645 28.43 -19.42 1.40
C GLN A 645 28.45 -20.79 2.07
N VAL A 646 29.25 -21.71 1.54
CA VAL A 646 29.54 -23.01 2.12
C VAL A 646 31.00 -22.98 2.57
N ASP A 647 31.25 -23.16 3.88
CA ASP A 647 32.57 -23.05 4.48
C ASP A 647 33.34 -21.79 4.08
N SER A 648 32.59 -20.65 4.11
CA SER A 648 33.09 -19.31 3.73
C SER A 648 33.39 -19.13 2.22
N LYS A 649 33.13 -20.12 1.37
CA LYS A 649 33.27 -19.99 -0.10
C LYS A 649 31.91 -19.74 -0.74
N PRO A 650 31.84 -18.95 -1.83
CA PRO A 650 30.59 -18.74 -2.55
C PRO A 650 29.97 -20.09 -3.00
N GLY A 651 28.69 -20.28 -2.69
CA GLY A 651 27.89 -21.44 -3.05
C GLY A 651 26.69 -21.08 -3.93
N LEU A 652 26.14 -22.06 -4.62
CA LEU A 652 24.91 -21.92 -5.40
C LEU A 652 23.68 -21.96 -4.49
N VAL A 653 22.67 -21.13 -4.77
CA VAL A 653 21.31 -21.29 -4.27
C VAL A 653 20.43 -21.72 -5.44
N ALA A 654 20.11 -23.00 -5.51
CA ALA A 654 19.22 -23.56 -6.52
C ALA A 654 17.76 -23.42 -6.09
N ILE A 655 16.85 -23.23 -7.06
CA ILE A 655 15.41 -23.39 -6.82
C ILE A 655 15.11 -24.89 -6.65
N ALA A 656 14.41 -25.26 -5.60
CA ALA A 656 14.01 -26.62 -5.31
C ALA A 656 12.48 -26.75 -5.35
N ASN A 657 11.98 -27.86 -5.90
CA ASN A 657 10.53 -28.13 -6.04
C ASN A 657 9.76 -27.04 -6.79
N GLY A 658 10.47 -26.12 -7.45
CA GLY A 658 9.92 -24.97 -8.16
C GLY A 658 9.53 -23.76 -7.29
N PHE A 659 9.68 -23.83 -5.95
CA PHE A 659 9.28 -22.75 -5.03
C PHE A 659 10.22 -22.54 -3.84
N SER A 660 10.97 -23.52 -3.41
CA SER A 660 11.87 -23.49 -2.25
C SER A 660 13.34 -23.44 -2.68
N MET A 661 14.29 -23.56 -1.75
CA MET A 661 15.74 -23.42 -2.01
C MET A 661 16.51 -24.67 -1.68
N ALA A 662 17.64 -24.87 -2.39
CA ALA A 662 18.62 -25.87 -2.04
C ALA A 662 20.05 -25.39 -2.29
N VAL A 663 21.00 -25.87 -1.47
CA VAL A 663 22.44 -25.60 -1.59
C VAL A 663 23.18 -26.93 -1.78
N PRO A 664 23.99 -27.10 -2.83
CA PRO A 664 24.81 -28.29 -3.01
C PRO A 664 25.96 -28.32 -2.00
N VAL A 665 26.24 -29.51 -1.43
CA VAL A 665 27.34 -29.75 -0.52
C VAL A 665 28.03 -31.06 -0.85
N GLU A 666 29.34 -31.13 -0.67
CA GLU A 666 30.13 -32.37 -0.79
C GLU A 666 29.91 -33.30 0.41
N ALA A 667 30.59 -34.43 0.45
CA ALA A 667 30.62 -35.25 1.66
C ALA A 667 31.48 -34.55 2.74
N GLY A 668 31.00 -34.53 3.98
CA GLY A 668 31.70 -33.92 5.12
C GLY A 668 30.80 -33.05 5.99
N GLU A 669 31.42 -32.38 6.94
CA GLU A 669 30.77 -31.37 7.74
C GLU A 669 30.83 -30.02 7.04
N HIS A 670 29.68 -29.34 6.96
CA HIS A 670 29.58 -28.05 6.28
C HIS A 670 28.80 -27.04 7.10
N ALA A 671 29.36 -25.81 7.16
CA ALA A 671 28.67 -24.63 7.67
C ALA A 671 28.14 -23.78 6.46
N ILE A 672 26.83 -23.66 6.38
CA ILE A 672 26.19 -22.93 5.28
C ILE A 672 25.61 -21.62 5.83
N ARG A 673 25.92 -20.52 5.18
CA ARG A 673 25.37 -19.20 5.48
C ARG A 673 24.65 -18.64 4.26
N LEU A 674 23.33 -18.43 4.40
CA LEU A 674 22.56 -17.74 3.38
C LEU A 674 22.30 -16.30 3.81
N ARG A 675 22.41 -15.40 2.84
CA ARG A 675 22.07 -13.98 3.03
C ARG A 675 21.16 -13.50 1.92
N TYR A 676 20.16 -12.74 2.31
CA TYR A 676 19.24 -12.10 1.40
C TYR A 676 19.61 -10.64 1.13
N GLN A 677 19.57 -10.25 -0.12
CA GLN A 677 19.63 -8.86 -0.58
C GLN A 677 18.55 -8.63 -1.62
N THR A 678 17.86 -7.51 -1.52
CA THR A 678 16.77 -7.20 -2.45
C THR A 678 17.23 -7.25 -3.89
N ALA A 679 16.62 -8.14 -4.70
CA ALA A 679 16.94 -8.32 -6.10
C ALA A 679 16.76 -7.02 -6.90
N GLY A 680 17.73 -6.68 -7.77
CA GLY A 680 17.70 -5.48 -8.61
C GLY A 680 18.05 -4.16 -7.90
N ARG A 681 18.34 -4.17 -6.59
CA ARG A 681 18.67 -2.97 -5.80
C ARG A 681 19.81 -2.16 -6.41
N THR A 682 20.88 -2.82 -6.89
CA THR A 682 22.04 -2.14 -7.50
C THR A 682 21.64 -1.35 -8.74
N VAL A 683 20.87 -1.96 -9.65
CA VAL A 683 20.36 -1.28 -10.85
C VAL A 683 19.48 -0.10 -10.46
N GLY A 684 18.57 -0.31 -9.51
CA GLY A 684 17.72 0.75 -8.97
C GLY A 684 18.53 1.94 -8.43
N TRP A 685 19.61 1.69 -7.67
CA TRP A 685 20.51 2.75 -7.17
C TRP A 685 21.20 3.50 -8.30
N ILE A 686 21.74 2.81 -9.30
CA ILE A 686 22.40 3.45 -10.46
C ILE A 686 21.42 4.40 -11.15
N LEU A 687 20.22 3.93 -11.46
CA LEU A 687 19.20 4.74 -12.15
C LEU A 687 18.74 5.94 -11.28
N SER A 688 18.59 5.76 -9.97
CA SER A 688 18.22 6.83 -9.04
C SER A 688 19.33 7.90 -8.93
N ILE A 689 20.60 7.49 -8.87
CA ILE A 689 21.75 8.42 -8.80
C ILE A 689 21.85 9.23 -10.09
N ILE A 690 21.70 8.58 -11.27
CA ILE A 690 21.68 9.27 -12.56
C ILE A 690 20.54 10.31 -12.59
N SER A 691 19.33 9.92 -12.19
CA SER A 691 18.18 10.84 -12.15
C SER A 691 18.42 12.02 -11.19
N ALA A 692 18.99 11.77 -10.02
CA ALA A 692 19.34 12.82 -9.05
C ALA A 692 20.42 13.77 -9.59
N GLY A 693 21.44 13.24 -10.28
CA GLY A 693 22.48 14.04 -10.93
C GLY A 693 21.91 14.96 -12.02
N LEU A 694 21.08 14.42 -12.91
CA LEU A 694 20.41 15.20 -13.95
C LEU A 694 19.46 16.25 -13.35
N LEU A 695 18.74 15.94 -12.29
CA LEU A 695 17.90 16.89 -11.57
C LEU A 695 18.73 18.03 -10.96
N ALA A 696 19.86 17.69 -10.32
CA ALA A 696 20.76 18.69 -9.76
C ALA A 696 21.32 19.63 -10.83
N LEU A 697 21.69 19.10 -12.00
CA LEU A 697 22.13 19.91 -13.15
C LEU A 697 21.03 20.83 -13.67
N LEU A 698 19.78 20.34 -13.78
CA LEU A 698 18.63 21.14 -14.19
C LEU A 698 18.37 22.31 -13.22
N ILE A 699 18.39 22.04 -11.92
CA ILE A 699 18.17 23.04 -10.86
C ILE A 699 19.34 24.07 -10.84
N ARG A 700 20.58 23.60 -11.00
CA ARG A 700 21.74 24.48 -11.07
C ARG A 700 21.69 25.41 -12.29
N ALA A 701 21.37 24.88 -13.47
CA ALA A 701 21.21 25.68 -14.68
C ALA A 701 20.13 26.76 -14.51
N GLU A 702 19.01 26.43 -13.88
CA GLU A 702 17.95 27.39 -13.59
C GLU A 702 18.43 28.47 -12.60
N ARG A 703 19.20 28.12 -11.57
CA ARG A 703 19.76 29.08 -10.60
C ARG A 703 20.70 30.05 -11.28
N VAL A 704 21.63 29.58 -12.13
CA VAL A 704 22.55 30.46 -12.89
C VAL A 704 21.80 31.45 -13.77
N THR A 705 20.73 30.98 -14.43
CA THR A 705 19.87 31.87 -15.23
C THR A 705 19.15 32.92 -14.37
N GLN A 706 18.76 32.58 -13.13
CA GLN A 706 18.14 33.52 -12.20
C GLN A 706 19.13 34.58 -11.70
N ASP A 707 20.34 34.15 -11.32
CA ASP A 707 21.38 35.05 -10.82
C ASP A 707 21.83 36.06 -11.91
N ALA A 708 21.92 35.58 -13.16
CA ALA A 708 22.24 36.42 -14.33
C ALA A 708 21.11 37.42 -14.68
N ALA A 709 19.87 37.14 -14.30
CA ALA A 709 18.71 38.01 -14.55
C ALA A 709 18.38 38.95 -13.38
N SER A 710 19.09 38.82 -12.26
CA SER A 710 18.95 39.72 -11.10
C SER A 710 19.92 40.88 -11.26
N PRO A 711 19.43 42.15 -11.32
CA PRO A 711 20.28 43.32 -11.48
C PRO A 711 21.18 43.56 -10.28
#